data_f66090a6bae6a0fa6fe6bea6bc6f030b
#
_entry.id   f66090a6bae6a0fa6fe6bea6bc6f030b
#
_cell.length_a   1.000
_cell.length_b   1.000
_cell.length_c   1.000
_cell.angle_alpha   90.00
_cell.angle_beta   90.00
_cell.angle_gamma   90.00
#
_symmetry.space_group_name_H-M   'P 1'
#
loop_
_entity.id
_entity.type
_entity.pdbx_description
1 polymer ?
#
loop_
_entity_poly.entity_id
_entity_poly.type
_entity_poly.pdbx_seq_one_letter_code
_entity_poly.pdbx_strand_id
1 'polypeptide(L)'
;MKHLKKYIISSLAALCLTTQAYAISSPDVKWDSKSLIIDGRRVVPVMGEVHFSRIPAAEWKDEVRKMKEGGVTIIATYVFWNHIEEQEGIFNWSGQRDLRRFIEICKEEQLPVILRIGPFCHGEVRNGGIPDWVFTKGCKTRSQDPVFLSFVDKLYRQIFSQIQGLQWKDGGPLMACQFDNEYRGSGDYLMALKRIAKGIGFDLPFYTRTGWPELSKPVPFGEMLPLYGDYADGFWERSIEETAGNYYKAFNFKAFRSSTTIATEQLGKQKEELNEGDEQYPYFTCELGGGMMQAYHRRPYVYPEDAYSMALVKLGSGSNLLGYYMYHGGTNPEGLTWLNEMQRTVATNYNDMPVKNYDFQAPLGEFGQTLPHYYMLRKLHLFMQDYGETLAPMESTFPCQQNIAKGDDSFLRWSYRSQGNSAFIFINNYERLQNISTKRGVRLEACGVKLPKLNVPAGTMCILPINIDGIKYATAQIIAKRDGKIYMEQIKGIPTTIALQNGKVMKNLKPRGTAKPIYDNIYLLTSEEAEHLFLPKHTEQNVQIAVDYTKIKEAGPLRKITKGARGVAEEPTDEDFDNAAVYKITLPSEAISKSNRLLSIEYQGDCARLYANGKLIADQFQYGRPFLYGLWRLPEGTTELELRILPLQADAPIYLPREADKTPGEKVIKLKIEG
;
A
#
# COMPACT_ATOMS: atom_id res chain seq x y z
N MET A 1 -58.08 -68.01 -13.06
CA MET A 1 -57.38 -69.02 -12.29
C MET A 1 -55.89 -68.89 -12.51
N LYS A 2 -55.16 -68.95 -11.46
CA LYS A 2 -53.70 -68.98 -11.34
C LYS A 2 -53.00 -67.63 -11.38
N HIS A 3 -52.70 -67.14 -10.18
CA HIS A 3 -51.83 -66.07 -9.80
C HIS A 3 -50.39 -66.43 -10.10
N LEU A 4 -49.64 -65.42 -10.68
CA LEU A 4 -48.20 -65.46 -10.75
C LEU A 4 -47.62 -64.25 -9.94
N LYS A 5 -47.10 -64.55 -8.76
CA LYS A 5 -46.37 -63.60 -7.96
C LYS A 5 -44.98 -63.42 -8.57
N LYS A 6 -44.62 -62.16 -8.98
CA LYS A 6 -43.28 -61.79 -9.32
C LYS A 6 -42.57 -61.28 -8.06
N TYR A 7 -41.50 -61.92 -7.68
CA TYR A 7 -40.52 -61.38 -6.71
C TYR A 7 -39.64 -60.42 -7.37
N ILE A 8 -39.60 -59.18 -6.85
CA ILE A 8 -38.61 -58.19 -7.23
C ILE A 8 -37.48 -58.34 -6.23
N ILE A 9 -36.34 -58.79 -6.69
CA ILE A 9 -35.05 -58.77 -5.95
C ILE A 9 -34.45 -57.40 -6.17
N SER A 10 -34.45 -56.60 -5.12
CA SER A 10 -33.74 -55.34 -5.10
C SER A 10 -32.26 -55.58 -4.84
N SER A 11 -31.44 -55.45 -5.89
CA SER A 11 -29.97 -55.44 -5.76
C SER A 11 -29.54 -54.04 -5.34
N LEU A 12 -29.19 -53.86 -4.06
CA LEU A 12 -28.44 -52.68 -3.60
C LEU A 12 -27.00 -52.81 -4.12
N ALA A 13 -26.71 -52.12 -5.19
CA ALA A 13 -25.35 -51.86 -5.57
C ALA A 13 -24.81 -50.71 -4.70
N ALA A 14 -24.02 -51.08 -3.69
CA ALA A 14 -23.25 -50.10 -2.92
C ALA A 14 -22.21 -49.45 -3.84
N LEU A 15 -22.49 -48.21 -4.28
CA LEU A 15 -21.54 -47.38 -4.99
C LEU A 15 -20.52 -46.87 -3.96
N CYS A 16 -19.40 -47.56 -3.78
CA CYS A 16 -18.25 -47.06 -3.09
C CYS A 16 -17.68 -45.88 -3.93
N LEU A 17 -18.11 -44.66 -3.63
CA LEU A 17 -17.42 -43.45 -4.03
C LEU A 17 -16.07 -43.42 -3.28
N THR A 18 -15.03 -43.97 -3.90
CA THR A 18 -13.68 -43.66 -3.53
C THR A 18 -13.44 -42.16 -3.90
N THR A 19 -13.66 -41.29 -2.93
CA THR A 19 -13.08 -39.96 -2.99
C THR A 19 -11.59 -40.13 -3.00
N GLN A 20 -10.98 -40.18 -4.20
CA GLN A 20 -9.58 -39.85 -4.35
C GLN A 20 -9.45 -38.40 -3.91
N ALA A 21 -9.00 -38.20 -2.67
CA ALA A 21 -8.45 -36.96 -2.25
C ALA A 21 -7.21 -36.74 -3.15
N TYR A 22 -7.39 -35.99 -4.24
CA TYR A 22 -6.28 -35.39 -4.92
C TYR A 22 -5.57 -34.57 -3.85
N ALA A 23 -4.41 -35.03 -3.39
CA ALA A 23 -3.49 -34.19 -2.68
C ALA A 23 -3.23 -32.99 -3.60
N ILE A 24 -3.80 -31.85 -3.27
CA ILE A 24 -3.50 -30.61 -3.95
C ILE A 24 -2.01 -30.39 -3.65
N SER A 25 -1.17 -30.72 -4.62
CA SER A 25 0.25 -30.39 -4.52
C SER A 25 0.35 -28.88 -4.33
N SER A 26 1.12 -28.46 -3.34
CA SER A 26 1.39 -27.03 -3.16
C SER A 26 1.90 -26.46 -4.49
N PRO A 27 1.37 -25.32 -4.98
CA PRO A 27 1.82 -24.72 -6.22
C PRO A 27 3.34 -24.56 -6.22
N ASP A 28 4.00 -24.84 -7.36
CA ASP A 28 5.43 -24.63 -7.52
C ASP A 28 5.73 -23.14 -7.68
N VAL A 29 6.42 -22.53 -6.74
CA VAL A 29 6.78 -21.10 -6.75
C VAL A 29 8.28 -20.96 -6.98
N LYS A 30 8.62 -20.36 -8.10
CA LYS A 30 9.99 -20.06 -8.53
C LYS A 30 10.12 -18.61 -8.96
N TRP A 31 11.34 -18.17 -9.12
CA TRP A 31 11.66 -16.88 -9.73
C TRP A 31 12.91 -17.02 -10.62
N ASP A 32 13.01 -16.12 -11.58
CA ASP A 32 14.22 -15.89 -12.37
C ASP A 32 14.50 -14.37 -12.45
N SER A 33 15.46 -13.96 -13.27
CA SER A 33 15.78 -12.53 -13.42
C SER A 33 14.62 -11.66 -13.98
N LYS A 34 13.57 -12.29 -14.50
CA LYS A 34 12.44 -11.59 -15.10
C LYS A 34 11.27 -11.46 -14.12
N SER A 35 10.81 -12.57 -13.52
CA SER A 35 9.55 -12.55 -12.78
C SER A 35 9.41 -13.69 -11.78
N LEU A 36 8.34 -13.63 -11.01
CA LEU A 36 7.79 -14.77 -10.28
C LEU A 36 7.14 -15.75 -11.28
N ILE A 37 7.28 -17.03 -10.99
CA ILE A 37 6.72 -18.14 -11.78
C ILE A 37 5.93 -19.02 -10.82
N ILE A 38 4.62 -19.14 -11.03
CA ILE A 38 3.73 -19.98 -10.22
C ILE A 38 3.14 -21.05 -11.15
N ASP A 39 3.34 -22.33 -10.81
CA ASP A 39 2.91 -23.48 -11.61
C ASP A 39 3.32 -23.37 -13.09
N GLY A 40 4.56 -22.92 -13.32
CA GLY A 40 5.14 -22.77 -14.64
C GLY A 40 4.70 -21.54 -15.43
N ARG A 41 3.82 -20.69 -14.88
CA ARG A 41 3.35 -19.46 -15.52
C ARG A 41 4.00 -18.23 -14.89
N ARG A 42 4.43 -17.30 -15.71
CA ARG A 42 4.90 -16.00 -15.26
C ARG A 42 3.74 -15.14 -14.79
N VAL A 43 3.93 -14.47 -13.65
CA VAL A 43 2.94 -13.58 -13.07
C VAL A 43 3.55 -12.22 -12.76
N VAL A 44 2.70 -11.20 -12.75
CA VAL A 44 3.03 -9.82 -12.31
C VAL A 44 2.07 -9.48 -11.17
N PRO A 45 2.35 -9.93 -9.93
CA PRO A 45 1.43 -9.78 -8.83
C PRO A 45 1.37 -8.35 -8.29
N VAL A 46 0.29 -8.08 -7.58
CA VAL A 46 0.08 -6.88 -6.78
C VAL A 46 0.13 -7.27 -5.32
N MET A 47 1.11 -6.75 -4.59
CA MET A 47 1.26 -6.98 -3.15
C MET A 47 0.76 -5.77 -2.39
N GLY A 48 -0.21 -5.96 -1.50
CA GLY A 48 -0.74 -4.89 -0.64
C GLY A 48 -0.31 -5.09 0.80
N GLU A 49 0.35 -4.09 1.39
CA GLU A 49 0.68 -4.11 2.80
C GLU A 49 -0.50 -3.66 3.65
N VAL A 50 -0.79 -4.45 4.68
CA VAL A 50 -1.75 -4.17 5.74
C VAL A 50 -1.21 -4.69 7.06
N HIS A 51 -1.27 -3.92 8.12
CA HIS A 51 -0.80 -4.40 9.42
C HIS A 51 -1.97 -5.02 10.19
N PHE A 52 -2.04 -6.35 10.27
CA PHE A 52 -3.15 -7.05 10.92
C PHE A 52 -3.42 -6.56 12.34
N SER A 53 -2.37 -6.27 13.11
CA SER A 53 -2.49 -5.78 14.49
C SER A 53 -2.98 -4.33 14.60
N ARG A 54 -3.12 -3.60 13.48
CA ARG A 54 -3.70 -2.26 13.41
C ARG A 54 -5.15 -2.23 12.94
N ILE A 55 -5.73 -3.41 12.70
CA ILE A 55 -7.14 -3.54 12.30
C ILE A 55 -7.87 -4.41 13.32
N PRO A 56 -9.06 -4.02 13.82
CA PRO A 56 -9.85 -4.87 14.67
C PRO A 56 -10.13 -6.23 14.03
N ALA A 57 -9.96 -7.32 14.79
CA ALA A 57 -10.08 -8.68 14.25
C ALA A 57 -11.44 -8.97 13.60
N ALA A 58 -12.50 -8.32 14.07
CA ALA A 58 -13.85 -8.46 13.50
C ALA A 58 -13.96 -7.89 12.07
N GLU A 59 -13.07 -6.99 11.68
CA GLU A 59 -13.06 -6.32 10.37
C GLU A 59 -12.16 -7.02 9.35
N TRP A 60 -11.22 -7.88 9.75
CA TRP A 60 -10.20 -8.46 8.88
C TRP A 60 -10.75 -9.08 7.59
N LYS A 61 -11.84 -9.82 7.70
CA LYS A 61 -12.39 -10.53 6.54
C LYS A 61 -12.90 -9.58 5.46
N ASP A 62 -13.59 -8.54 5.87
CA ASP A 62 -14.15 -7.55 4.96
C ASP A 62 -13.03 -6.67 4.36
N GLU A 63 -12.02 -6.30 5.16
CA GLU A 63 -10.90 -5.51 4.69
C GLU A 63 -10.00 -6.30 3.71
N VAL A 64 -9.76 -7.58 3.97
CA VAL A 64 -9.04 -8.47 3.04
C VAL A 64 -9.81 -8.62 1.71
N ARG A 65 -11.15 -8.69 1.75
CA ARG A 65 -12.00 -8.70 0.54
C ARG A 65 -11.90 -7.40 -0.25
N LYS A 66 -11.97 -6.25 0.42
CA LYS A 66 -11.79 -4.94 -0.24
C LYS A 66 -10.42 -4.85 -0.91
N MET A 67 -9.36 -5.34 -0.27
CA MET A 67 -8.04 -5.40 -0.88
C MET A 67 -8.05 -6.27 -2.15
N LYS A 68 -8.66 -7.46 -2.10
CA LYS A 68 -8.82 -8.36 -3.25
C LYS A 68 -9.63 -7.71 -4.38
N GLU A 69 -10.74 -7.05 -4.08
CA GLU A 69 -11.56 -6.30 -5.03
C GLU A 69 -10.79 -5.14 -5.66
N GLY A 70 -9.89 -4.51 -4.93
CA GLY A 70 -8.93 -3.52 -5.41
C GLY A 70 -7.83 -4.10 -6.32
N GLY A 71 -7.80 -5.43 -6.49
CA GLY A 71 -6.87 -6.13 -7.37
C GLY A 71 -5.59 -6.61 -6.69
N VAL A 72 -5.50 -6.55 -5.37
CA VAL A 72 -4.40 -7.15 -4.61
C VAL A 72 -4.44 -8.67 -4.77
N THR A 73 -3.29 -9.27 -5.05
CA THR A 73 -3.11 -10.71 -5.26
C THR A 73 -2.22 -11.35 -4.20
N ILE A 74 -1.53 -10.56 -3.40
CA ILE A 74 -0.68 -11.01 -2.28
C ILE A 74 -0.87 -10.01 -1.13
N ILE A 75 -1.13 -10.50 0.06
CA ILE A 75 -1.15 -9.71 1.30
C ILE A 75 0.26 -9.70 1.90
N ALA A 76 0.78 -8.52 2.26
CA ALA A 76 1.95 -8.40 3.10
C ALA A 76 1.57 -7.85 4.48
N THR A 77 2.18 -8.35 5.54
CA THR A 77 1.92 -7.87 6.90
C THR A 77 3.13 -8.04 7.81
N TYR A 78 3.33 -7.08 8.72
CA TYR A 78 4.34 -7.17 9.77
C TYR A 78 3.83 -7.90 11.02
N VAL A 79 4.76 -8.59 11.68
CA VAL A 79 4.66 -8.93 13.10
C VAL A 79 5.53 -7.95 13.88
N PHE A 80 4.92 -6.94 14.48
CA PHE A 80 5.64 -6.01 15.35
C PHE A 80 5.92 -6.67 16.69
N TRP A 81 7.19 -6.83 17.05
CA TRP A 81 7.58 -7.53 18.27
C TRP A 81 6.98 -6.88 19.51
N ASN A 82 7.03 -5.54 19.60
CA ASN A 82 6.44 -4.81 20.73
C ASN A 82 4.91 -4.86 20.80
N HIS A 83 4.21 -5.18 19.70
CA HIS A 83 2.77 -5.44 19.76
C HIS A 83 2.46 -6.80 20.40
N ILE A 84 3.40 -7.75 20.31
CA ILE A 84 3.21 -9.14 20.72
C ILE A 84 3.84 -9.41 22.09
N GLU A 85 4.98 -8.80 22.41
CA GLU A 85 5.74 -9.00 23.64
C GLU A 85 6.20 -7.65 24.22
N GLU A 86 5.25 -6.88 24.77
CA GLU A 86 5.55 -5.59 25.40
C GLU A 86 6.34 -5.76 26.71
N GLN A 87 6.10 -6.87 27.41
CA GLN A 87 6.84 -7.31 28.60
C GLN A 87 7.59 -8.61 28.32
N GLU A 88 8.83 -8.70 28.79
CA GLU A 88 9.69 -9.86 28.55
C GLU A 88 9.02 -11.18 28.96
N GLY A 89 8.91 -12.12 28.02
CA GLY A 89 8.34 -13.44 28.22
C GLY A 89 6.82 -13.51 28.21
N ILE A 90 6.12 -12.36 28.04
CA ILE A 90 4.65 -12.31 28.00
C ILE A 90 4.20 -12.05 26.56
N PHE A 91 3.87 -13.13 25.86
CA PHE A 91 3.38 -13.07 24.48
C PHE A 91 1.86 -12.99 24.42
N ASN A 92 1.33 -12.05 23.64
CA ASN A 92 -0.10 -11.89 23.40
C ASN A 92 -0.47 -12.19 21.95
N TRP A 93 -1.15 -13.29 21.72
CA TRP A 93 -1.67 -13.74 20.43
C TRP A 93 -3.19 -13.74 20.39
N SER A 94 -3.86 -12.78 21.04
CA SER A 94 -5.31 -12.71 21.13
C SER A 94 -5.88 -11.44 20.52
N GLY A 95 -7.18 -11.46 20.17
CA GLY A 95 -7.87 -10.32 19.58
C GLY A 95 -7.20 -9.88 18.27
N GLN A 96 -6.93 -8.59 18.12
CA GLN A 96 -6.25 -8.08 16.92
C GLN A 96 -4.76 -8.45 16.79
N ARG A 97 -4.23 -9.26 17.72
CA ARG A 97 -2.87 -9.83 17.68
C ARG A 97 -2.87 -11.31 17.28
N ASP A 98 -4.02 -11.90 16.97
CA ASP A 98 -4.15 -13.29 16.55
C ASP A 98 -3.68 -13.47 15.09
N LEU A 99 -2.37 -13.63 14.94
CA LEU A 99 -1.71 -13.82 13.65
C LEU A 99 -2.25 -15.04 12.92
N ARG A 100 -2.47 -16.15 13.64
CA ARG A 100 -2.97 -17.39 13.04
C ARG A 100 -4.31 -17.17 12.38
N ARG A 101 -5.26 -16.58 13.10
CA ARG A 101 -6.60 -16.30 12.57
C ARG A 101 -6.58 -15.36 11.37
N PHE A 102 -5.72 -14.33 11.39
CA PHE A 102 -5.56 -13.43 10.24
C PHE A 102 -5.09 -14.19 9.00
N ILE A 103 -4.06 -15.05 9.12
CA ILE A 103 -3.55 -15.86 8.00
C ILE A 103 -4.61 -16.85 7.49
N GLU A 104 -5.39 -17.45 8.39
CA GLU A 104 -6.51 -18.35 8.03
C GLU A 104 -7.59 -17.60 7.24
N ILE A 105 -7.91 -16.36 7.61
CA ILE A 105 -8.84 -15.50 6.83
C ILE A 105 -8.29 -15.25 5.42
N CYS A 106 -6.99 -14.92 5.29
CA CYS A 106 -6.38 -14.76 3.97
C CYS A 106 -6.48 -16.05 3.14
N LYS A 107 -6.32 -17.24 3.78
CA LYS A 107 -6.51 -18.52 3.12
C LYS A 107 -7.96 -18.74 2.67
N GLU A 108 -8.95 -18.42 3.52
CA GLU A 108 -10.38 -18.47 3.18
C GLU A 108 -10.70 -17.60 1.97
N GLU A 109 -10.09 -16.40 1.90
CA GLU A 109 -10.24 -15.46 0.79
C GLU A 109 -9.31 -15.77 -0.41
N GLN A 110 -8.56 -16.88 -0.35
CA GLN A 110 -7.65 -17.34 -1.41
C GLN A 110 -6.56 -16.32 -1.77
N LEU A 111 -6.02 -15.63 -0.78
CA LEU A 111 -4.90 -14.70 -0.94
C LEU A 111 -3.64 -15.25 -0.29
N PRO A 112 -2.55 -15.42 -1.05
CA PRO A 112 -1.22 -15.65 -0.50
C PRO A 112 -0.79 -14.55 0.46
N VAL A 113 0.05 -14.94 1.44
CA VAL A 113 0.57 -14.02 2.45
C VAL A 113 2.09 -14.00 2.44
N ILE A 114 2.65 -12.82 2.54
CA ILE A 114 4.05 -12.59 2.86
C ILE A 114 4.13 -12.03 4.28
N LEU A 115 4.91 -12.70 5.14
CA LEU A 115 5.04 -12.32 6.54
C LEU A 115 6.37 -11.62 6.79
N ARG A 116 6.32 -10.41 7.33
CA ARG A 116 7.49 -9.62 7.68
C ARG A 116 7.75 -9.81 9.18
N ILE A 117 8.76 -10.62 9.53
CA ILE A 117 8.96 -11.14 10.91
C ILE A 117 9.99 -10.36 11.73
N GLY A 118 10.46 -9.26 11.22
CA GLY A 118 11.44 -8.41 11.91
C GLY A 118 12.80 -9.10 12.13
N PRO A 119 13.49 -8.89 13.26
CA PRO A 119 13.02 -8.31 14.53
C PRO A 119 12.80 -6.79 14.54
N PHE A 120 13.43 -6.03 13.66
CA PHE A 120 13.18 -4.62 13.44
C PHE A 120 12.29 -4.45 12.20
N CYS A 121 11.24 -3.68 12.32
CA CYS A 121 10.23 -3.49 11.26
C CYS A 121 10.19 -2.06 10.74
N HIS A 122 10.66 -1.06 11.47
CA HIS A 122 10.30 0.34 11.36
C HIS A 122 8.78 0.50 11.52
N GLY A 123 8.00 0.52 10.44
CA GLY A 123 6.53 0.46 10.47
C GLY A 123 5.88 1.57 11.26
N GLU A 124 6.59 2.67 11.50
CA GLU A 124 6.21 3.83 12.30
C GLU A 124 5.67 3.42 13.68
N VAL A 125 6.29 2.37 14.24
CA VAL A 125 6.04 1.90 15.61
C VAL A 125 7.18 2.27 16.54
N ARG A 126 6.87 2.32 17.84
CA ARG A 126 7.84 2.57 18.92
C ARG A 126 9.07 1.67 18.76
N ASN A 127 10.27 2.29 18.77
CA ASN A 127 11.57 1.62 18.60
C ASN A 127 11.67 0.72 17.34
N GLY A 128 10.89 1.01 16.28
CA GLY A 128 10.86 0.17 15.08
C GLY A 128 10.34 -1.26 15.33
N GLY A 129 9.56 -1.45 16.38
CA GLY A 129 8.97 -2.72 16.77
C GLY A 129 9.74 -3.48 17.86
N ILE A 130 10.98 -3.11 18.18
CA ILE A 130 11.75 -3.78 19.26
C ILE A 130 11.22 -3.32 20.61
N PRO A 131 10.85 -4.24 21.54
CA PRO A 131 10.36 -3.87 22.86
C PRO A 131 11.36 -3.09 23.71
N ASP A 132 10.88 -2.18 24.56
CA ASP A 132 11.72 -1.34 25.44
C ASP A 132 12.66 -2.17 26.33
N TRP A 133 12.19 -3.31 26.84
CA TRP A 133 12.97 -4.17 27.73
C TRP A 133 14.24 -4.73 27.07
N VAL A 134 14.27 -4.92 25.73
CA VAL A 134 15.46 -5.38 25.01
C VAL A 134 16.63 -4.42 25.19
N PHE A 135 16.36 -3.12 25.16
CA PHE A 135 17.38 -2.07 25.31
C PHE A 135 17.97 -2.00 26.73
N THR A 136 17.33 -2.61 27.71
CA THR A 136 17.85 -2.69 29.09
C THR A 136 18.82 -3.84 29.31
N LYS A 137 18.99 -4.74 28.31
CA LYS A 137 19.80 -5.96 28.44
C LYS A 137 21.28 -5.76 28.12
N GLY A 138 21.69 -4.57 27.70
CA GLY A 138 23.09 -4.27 27.35
C GLY A 138 23.59 -4.97 26.07
N CYS A 139 22.68 -5.51 25.26
CA CYS A 139 23.02 -6.12 23.98
C CYS A 139 22.97 -5.12 22.83
N LYS A 140 23.72 -5.38 21.77
CA LYS A 140 23.64 -4.60 20.54
C LYS A 140 22.53 -5.14 19.65
N THR A 141 21.44 -4.39 19.51
CA THR A 141 20.35 -4.72 18.61
C THR A 141 20.77 -4.71 17.14
N ARG A 142 20.04 -5.41 16.29
CA ARG A 142 20.27 -5.51 14.82
C ARG A 142 21.73 -5.89 14.49
N SER A 143 22.28 -6.88 15.19
CA SER A 143 23.63 -7.35 15.03
C SER A 143 23.74 -8.84 15.35
N GLN A 144 24.95 -9.42 15.20
CA GLN A 144 25.23 -10.80 15.61
C GLN A 144 25.51 -10.94 17.12
N ASP A 145 25.13 -9.99 17.93
CA ASP A 145 25.23 -10.09 19.38
C ASP A 145 24.48 -11.34 19.86
N PRO A 146 25.14 -12.27 20.58
CA PRO A 146 24.54 -13.56 20.93
C PRO A 146 23.36 -13.41 21.89
N VAL A 147 23.34 -12.37 22.73
CA VAL A 147 22.21 -12.08 23.64
C VAL A 147 21.01 -11.61 22.83
N PHE A 148 21.22 -10.67 21.91
CA PHE A 148 20.16 -10.21 21.00
C PHE A 148 19.61 -11.36 20.15
N LEU A 149 20.48 -12.18 19.55
CA LEU A 149 20.05 -13.32 18.73
C LEU A 149 19.29 -14.37 19.55
N SER A 150 19.57 -14.52 20.85
CA SER A 150 18.80 -15.42 21.72
C SER A 150 17.36 -14.93 21.93
N PHE A 151 17.13 -13.63 21.97
CA PHE A 151 15.78 -13.05 22.03
C PHE A 151 15.07 -13.21 20.69
N VAL A 152 15.78 -13.02 19.59
CA VAL A 152 15.22 -13.26 18.23
C VAL A 152 14.82 -14.72 18.03
N ASP A 153 15.61 -15.69 18.51
CA ASP A 153 15.24 -17.11 18.47
C ASP A 153 13.91 -17.36 19.20
N LYS A 154 13.73 -16.78 20.39
CA LYS A 154 12.45 -16.87 21.13
C LYS A 154 11.30 -16.26 20.36
N LEU A 155 11.47 -15.04 19.83
CA LEU A 155 10.47 -14.39 18.99
C LEU A 155 10.07 -15.26 17.79
N TYR A 156 11.05 -15.76 17.05
CA TYR A 156 10.79 -16.56 15.85
C TYR A 156 10.12 -17.90 16.19
N ARG A 157 10.43 -18.54 17.32
CA ARG A 157 9.69 -19.72 17.80
C ARG A 157 8.25 -19.39 18.10
N GLN A 158 7.97 -18.24 18.72
CA GLN A 158 6.61 -17.80 19.00
C GLN A 158 5.83 -17.52 17.71
N ILE A 159 6.44 -16.82 16.75
CA ILE A 159 5.81 -16.60 15.43
C ILE A 159 5.56 -17.96 14.75
N PHE A 160 6.54 -18.85 14.74
CA PHE A 160 6.42 -20.16 14.11
C PHE A 160 5.28 -20.98 14.70
N SER A 161 5.06 -20.93 16.01
CA SER A 161 3.93 -21.62 16.65
C SER A 161 2.56 -21.17 16.11
N GLN A 162 2.45 -19.91 15.66
CA GLN A 162 1.22 -19.36 15.05
C GLN A 162 1.04 -19.82 13.60
N ILE A 163 2.15 -20.04 12.86
CA ILE A 163 2.11 -20.34 11.42
C ILE A 163 2.30 -21.81 11.08
N GLN A 164 2.45 -22.66 12.07
CA GLN A 164 2.66 -24.10 11.85
C GLN A 164 1.49 -24.72 11.05
N GLY A 165 1.81 -25.38 9.93
CA GLY A 165 0.84 -25.94 9.00
C GLY A 165 0.21 -24.93 8.05
N LEU A 166 0.64 -23.65 8.07
CA LEU A 166 0.15 -22.59 7.19
C LEU A 166 1.19 -22.15 6.16
N GLN A 167 2.37 -22.76 6.10
CA GLN A 167 3.33 -22.48 5.05
C GLN A 167 2.86 -23.03 3.71
N TRP A 168 3.35 -22.46 2.62
CA TRP A 168 2.96 -22.82 1.25
C TRP A 168 3.16 -24.31 0.96
N LYS A 169 4.28 -24.86 1.38
CA LYS A 169 4.57 -26.31 1.26
C LYS A 169 3.54 -27.21 1.98
N ASP A 170 2.89 -26.70 3.01
CA ASP A 170 1.88 -27.39 3.80
C ASP A 170 0.46 -27.17 3.26
N GLY A 171 0.32 -26.50 2.10
CA GLY A 171 -0.98 -26.09 1.53
C GLY A 171 -1.59 -24.86 2.22
N GLY A 172 -0.78 -24.12 2.98
CA GLY A 172 -1.17 -22.83 3.57
C GLY A 172 -0.95 -21.65 2.62
N PRO A 173 -1.37 -20.45 2.99
CA PRO A 173 -1.23 -19.26 2.15
C PRO A 173 0.14 -18.56 2.30
N LEU A 174 0.95 -18.93 3.29
CA LEU A 174 2.20 -18.24 3.60
C LEU A 174 3.28 -18.63 2.58
N MET A 175 3.62 -17.71 1.67
CA MET A 175 4.49 -17.97 0.53
C MET A 175 5.93 -17.45 0.67
N ALA A 176 6.17 -16.45 1.53
CA ALA A 176 7.51 -15.89 1.76
C ALA A 176 7.59 -15.17 3.10
N CYS A 177 8.82 -14.91 3.58
CA CYS A 177 9.08 -14.06 4.74
C CYS A 177 10.14 -13.01 4.45
N GLN A 178 10.05 -11.88 5.19
CA GLN A 178 11.10 -10.86 5.23
C GLN A 178 11.83 -10.91 6.59
N PHE A 179 13.15 -10.70 6.54
CA PHE A 179 13.97 -10.44 7.71
C PHE A 179 14.35 -8.98 7.79
N ASP A 180 14.23 -8.40 9.00
CA ASP A 180 14.61 -7.03 9.32
C ASP A 180 13.99 -6.01 8.34
N ASN A 181 14.31 -4.74 8.45
CA ASN A 181 13.87 -3.72 7.52
C ASN A 181 14.94 -2.65 7.35
N GLU A 182 15.19 -2.21 6.11
CA GLU A 182 16.15 -1.15 5.79
C GLU A 182 17.51 -1.32 6.49
N TYR A 183 17.97 -2.55 6.59
CA TYR A 183 19.22 -2.86 7.27
C TYR A 183 20.43 -2.46 6.42
N ARG A 184 21.42 -1.81 7.06
CA ARG A 184 22.63 -1.25 6.40
C ARG A 184 23.91 -1.91 6.84
N GLY A 185 23.85 -2.84 7.79
CA GLY A 185 25.00 -3.54 8.31
C GLY A 185 25.45 -4.70 7.43
N SER A 186 26.19 -5.64 8.03
CA SER A 186 26.69 -6.82 7.31
C SER A 186 25.58 -7.81 7.01
N GLY A 187 25.55 -8.35 5.78
CA GLY A 187 24.69 -9.48 5.40
C GLY A 187 24.87 -10.72 6.28
N ASP A 188 26.00 -10.85 7.02
CA ASP A 188 26.20 -11.94 7.96
C ASP A 188 25.15 -11.98 9.08
N TYR A 189 24.65 -10.80 9.51
CA TYR A 189 23.54 -10.71 10.44
C TYR A 189 22.25 -11.27 9.83
N LEU A 190 21.92 -10.88 8.62
CA LEU A 190 20.73 -11.37 7.90
C LEU A 190 20.83 -12.90 7.69
N MET A 191 22.02 -13.40 7.38
CA MET A 191 22.27 -14.84 7.28
C MET A 191 22.16 -15.56 8.65
N ALA A 192 22.47 -14.86 9.75
CA ALA A 192 22.22 -15.41 11.10
C ALA A 192 20.71 -15.52 11.38
N LEU A 193 19.92 -14.51 11.04
CA LEU A 193 18.45 -14.56 11.14
C LEU A 193 17.89 -15.73 10.31
N LYS A 194 18.37 -15.89 9.08
CA LYS A 194 17.95 -17.01 8.21
C LYS A 194 18.27 -18.36 8.81
N ARG A 195 19.47 -18.55 9.37
CA ARG A 195 19.86 -19.82 10.04
C ARG A 195 18.93 -20.10 11.23
N ILE A 196 18.62 -19.12 12.05
CA ILE A 196 17.69 -19.28 13.18
C ILE A 196 16.31 -19.70 12.67
N ALA A 197 15.74 -18.96 11.72
CA ALA A 197 14.41 -19.25 11.18
C ALA A 197 14.35 -20.66 10.55
N LYS A 198 15.34 -21.03 9.73
CA LYS A 198 15.43 -22.37 9.13
C LYS A 198 15.56 -23.46 10.20
N GLY A 199 16.36 -23.24 11.23
CA GLY A 199 16.54 -24.19 12.35
C GLY A 199 15.25 -24.40 13.15
N ILE A 200 14.34 -23.42 13.18
CA ILE A 200 13.04 -23.52 13.84
C ILE A 200 12.02 -24.26 12.96
N GLY A 201 12.12 -24.15 11.62
CA GLY A 201 11.21 -24.82 10.69
C GLY A 201 10.57 -23.92 9.64
N PHE A 202 10.99 -22.64 9.52
CA PHE A 202 10.58 -21.81 8.39
C PHE A 202 11.20 -22.37 7.11
N ASP A 203 10.36 -22.83 6.19
CA ASP A 203 10.77 -23.45 4.94
C ASP A 203 10.03 -22.81 3.76
N LEU A 204 10.47 -21.62 3.42
CA LEU A 204 9.89 -20.75 2.39
C LEU A 204 10.95 -19.75 1.91
N PRO A 205 10.74 -19.08 0.76
CA PRO A 205 11.60 -18.01 0.28
C PRO A 205 11.71 -16.84 1.27
N PHE A 206 12.91 -16.25 1.30
CA PHE A 206 13.16 -15.06 2.11
C PHE A 206 13.55 -13.88 1.24
N TYR A 207 13.13 -12.69 1.67
CA TYR A 207 13.60 -11.45 1.08
C TYR A 207 14.05 -10.45 2.17
N THR A 208 14.77 -9.46 1.74
CA THR A 208 15.26 -8.34 2.54
C THR A 208 15.53 -7.17 1.63
N ARG A 209 16.18 -6.13 2.14
CA ARG A 209 16.47 -4.90 1.41
C ARG A 209 15.18 -4.27 0.88
N THR A 210 14.48 -3.62 1.77
CA THR A 210 13.31 -2.84 1.44
C THR A 210 13.76 -1.50 0.89
N GLY A 211 13.70 -1.41 -0.42
CA GLY A 211 13.82 -0.15 -1.13
C GLY A 211 15.23 0.27 -1.50
N TRP A 212 16.10 0.58 -0.58
CA TRP A 212 17.29 1.39 -0.85
C TRP A 212 18.54 1.13 0.00
N PRO A 213 18.52 0.50 1.18
CA PRO A 213 19.72 0.35 1.97
C PRO A 213 20.76 -0.55 1.31
N GLU A 214 21.98 -0.08 1.28
CA GLU A 214 23.13 -0.84 0.84
C GLU A 214 23.74 -1.58 2.03
N LEU A 215 23.92 -2.89 1.91
CA LEU A 215 24.60 -3.68 2.93
C LEU A 215 26.10 -3.41 2.91
N SER A 216 26.73 -3.26 4.07
CA SER A 216 28.18 -3.11 4.21
C SER A 216 28.95 -4.35 3.74
N LYS A 217 28.32 -5.53 3.81
CA LYS A 217 28.73 -6.79 3.22
C LYS A 217 27.50 -7.44 2.58
N PRO A 218 27.53 -7.82 1.30
CA PRO A 218 26.38 -8.38 0.63
C PRO A 218 25.98 -9.76 1.19
N VAL A 219 24.72 -10.12 1.02
CA VAL A 219 24.22 -11.48 1.17
C VAL A 219 24.60 -12.27 -0.09
N PRO A 220 25.02 -13.56 0.02
CA PRO A 220 25.31 -14.39 -1.15
C PRO A 220 24.11 -14.45 -2.11
N PHE A 221 24.40 -14.54 -3.42
CA PHE A 221 23.37 -14.61 -4.44
C PHE A 221 22.39 -15.78 -4.22
N GLY A 222 21.10 -15.53 -4.40
CA GLY A 222 20.05 -16.53 -4.25
C GLY A 222 19.59 -16.79 -2.81
N GLU A 223 20.33 -16.32 -1.79
CA GLU A 223 19.95 -16.53 -0.39
C GLU A 223 18.75 -15.68 0.05
N MET A 224 18.61 -14.47 -0.47
CA MET A 224 17.49 -13.56 -0.23
C MET A 224 17.28 -12.69 -1.46
N LEU A 225 16.02 -12.40 -1.79
CA LEU A 225 15.67 -11.46 -2.87
C LEU A 225 15.79 -10.01 -2.37
N PRO A 226 16.35 -9.10 -3.17
CA PRO A 226 16.23 -7.66 -2.93
C PRO A 226 14.89 -7.14 -3.47
N LEU A 227 14.14 -6.40 -2.67
CA LEU A 227 12.95 -5.68 -3.11
C LEU A 227 13.15 -4.17 -2.94
N TYR A 228 12.45 -3.38 -3.75
CA TYR A 228 12.69 -1.94 -3.89
C TYR A 228 11.46 -1.13 -3.48
N GLY A 229 11.61 0.19 -3.40
CA GLY A 229 10.55 1.12 -3.09
C GLY A 229 10.75 2.48 -3.76
N ASP A 230 9.73 3.31 -3.70
CA ASP A 230 9.78 4.73 -4.01
C ASP A 230 8.55 5.43 -3.40
N TYR A 231 8.69 6.72 -3.09
CA TYR A 231 7.61 7.51 -2.49
C TYR A 231 7.47 8.86 -3.20
N ALA A 232 6.27 9.43 -3.14
CA ALA A 232 5.97 10.74 -3.72
C ALA A 232 6.47 11.90 -2.85
N ASP A 233 6.58 11.67 -1.56
CA ASP A 233 7.06 12.59 -0.52
C ASP A 233 7.50 11.76 0.68
N GLY A 234 8.14 12.36 1.69
CA GLY A 234 8.58 11.67 2.90
C GLY A 234 8.33 12.49 4.15
N PHE A 235 7.56 11.97 5.11
CA PHE A 235 7.39 12.59 6.42
C PHE A 235 8.72 12.69 7.20
N TRP A 236 9.71 11.87 6.86
CA TRP A 236 11.05 11.85 7.45
C TRP A 236 11.96 12.98 6.98
N GLU A 237 11.56 13.78 5.97
CA GLU A 237 12.30 14.95 5.55
C GLU A 237 12.31 16.00 6.67
N ARG A 238 13.51 16.51 7.00
CA ARG A 238 13.65 17.54 8.03
C ARG A 238 13.34 18.94 7.53
N SER A 239 13.37 19.13 6.22
CA SER A 239 12.99 20.39 5.59
C SER A 239 11.49 20.63 5.70
N ILE A 240 11.11 21.88 5.95
CA ILE A 240 9.72 22.36 5.92
C ILE A 240 9.31 22.94 4.56
N GLU A 241 10.16 22.79 3.54
CA GLU A 241 9.84 23.20 2.17
C GLU A 241 8.84 22.23 1.51
N GLU A 242 7.92 22.77 0.69
CA GLU A 242 6.87 21.98 0.02
C GLU A 242 7.43 20.87 -0.85
N THR A 243 8.52 21.15 -1.55
CA THR A 243 9.14 20.21 -2.49
C THR A 243 10.54 19.78 -2.03
N ALA A 244 10.66 19.45 -0.75
CA ALA A 244 11.90 18.92 -0.20
C ALA A 244 12.31 17.61 -0.90
N GLY A 245 13.60 17.32 -0.88
CA GLY A 245 14.15 16.09 -1.46
C GLY A 245 14.06 16.00 -3.00
N ASN A 246 14.34 14.83 -3.52
CA ASN A 246 14.38 14.54 -4.95
C ASN A 246 13.27 13.57 -5.39
N TYR A 247 12.11 13.58 -4.71
CA TYR A 247 10.99 12.67 -4.97
C TYR A 247 10.43 12.78 -6.39
N TYR A 248 10.65 13.91 -7.10
CA TYR A 248 10.31 14.07 -8.50
C TYR A 248 10.89 12.95 -9.39
N LYS A 249 12.01 12.33 -8.98
CA LYS A 249 12.64 11.22 -9.70
C LYS A 249 11.75 9.95 -9.74
N ALA A 250 10.79 9.80 -8.82
CA ALA A 250 9.83 8.69 -8.81
C ALA A 250 8.83 8.74 -9.98
N PHE A 251 8.69 9.89 -10.63
CA PHE A 251 7.78 10.14 -11.75
C PHE A 251 8.45 9.98 -13.13
N ASN A 252 9.71 9.52 -13.15
CA ASN A 252 10.51 9.36 -14.38
C ASN A 252 10.82 7.90 -14.65
N PHE A 253 10.64 7.46 -15.90
CA PHE A 253 11.03 6.12 -16.33
C PHE A 253 12.56 5.99 -16.32
N LYS A 254 13.06 4.96 -15.66
CA LYS A 254 14.50 4.75 -15.49
C LYS A 254 14.85 3.27 -15.28
N ALA A 255 16.04 2.88 -15.68
CA ALA A 255 16.57 1.54 -15.42
C ALA A 255 16.94 1.34 -13.95
N PHE A 256 17.29 2.40 -13.24
CA PHE A 256 17.66 2.35 -11.83
C PHE A 256 16.46 1.97 -10.95
N ARG A 257 16.62 0.94 -10.12
CA ARG A 257 15.52 0.31 -9.35
C ARG A 257 15.26 0.99 -8.01
N SER A 258 16.30 1.47 -7.33
CA SER A 258 16.20 2.09 -6.00
C SER A 258 15.73 3.54 -6.06
N SER A 259 15.21 4.06 -4.94
CA SER A 259 15.00 5.48 -4.75
C SER A 259 16.30 6.19 -4.39
N THR A 260 16.76 7.11 -5.24
CA THR A 260 17.98 7.89 -4.99
C THR A 260 17.78 8.89 -3.84
N THR A 261 16.58 9.39 -3.64
CA THR A 261 16.26 10.36 -2.59
C THR A 261 16.43 9.75 -1.22
N ILE A 262 15.75 8.65 -0.98
CA ILE A 262 15.76 7.98 0.32
C ILE A 262 17.14 7.39 0.60
N ALA A 263 17.82 6.85 -0.41
CA ALA A 263 19.20 6.41 -0.27
C ALA A 263 20.13 7.55 0.15
N THR A 264 19.97 8.74 -0.42
CA THR A 264 20.77 9.93 -0.07
C THR A 264 20.53 10.35 1.37
N GLU A 265 19.28 10.46 1.81
CA GLU A 265 18.96 10.83 3.18
C GLU A 265 19.48 9.82 4.19
N GLN A 266 19.21 8.57 3.92
CA GLN A 266 19.53 7.50 4.83
C GLN A 266 21.04 7.17 4.84
N LEU A 267 21.72 7.22 3.70
CA LEU A 267 23.12 6.86 3.56
C LEU A 267 24.08 8.07 3.53
N GLY A 268 23.53 9.28 3.42
CA GLY A 268 24.32 10.51 3.30
C GLY A 268 25.15 10.57 2.01
N LYS A 269 24.81 9.79 0.98
CA LYS A 269 25.52 9.72 -0.30
C LYS A 269 24.53 9.74 -1.45
N GLN A 270 24.78 10.57 -2.46
CA GLN A 270 24.07 10.43 -3.74
C GLN A 270 24.67 9.25 -4.50
N LYS A 271 23.92 8.18 -4.64
CA LYS A 271 24.23 7.08 -5.56
C LYS A 271 23.20 7.07 -6.68
N GLU A 272 23.62 7.31 -7.88
CA GLU A 272 22.83 7.18 -9.11
C GLU A 272 23.14 5.87 -9.85
N GLU A 273 24.00 5.03 -9.31
CA GLU A 273 24.51 3.84 -9.96
C GLU A 273 23.68 2.59 -9.60
N LEU A 274 23.50 1.74 -10.59
CA LEU A 274 22.97 0.39 -10.42
C LEU A 274 23.86 -0.38 -9.43
N ASN A 275 23.26 -1.08 -8.45
CA ASN A 275 23.99 -2.05 -7.67
C ASN A 275 24.37 -3.20 -8.61
N GLU A 276 25.63 -3.45 -8.85
CA GLU A 276 26.12 -4.58 -9.64
C GLU A 276 25.51 -5.89 -9.15
N GLY A 277 24.95 -6.69 -10.05
CA GLY A 277 24.31 -7.97 -9.77
C GLY A 277 22.82 -7.93 -9.46
N ASP A 278 22.21 -6.76 -9.31
CA ASP A 278 20.75 -6.67 -9.08
C ASP A 278 19.94 -7.09 -10.32
N GLU A 279 20.50 -6.96 -11.52
CA GLU A 279 19.90 -7.44 -12.77
C GLU A 279 19.72 -8.96 -12.83
N GLN A 280 20.43 -9.72 -11.99
CA GLN A 280 20.24 -11.17 -11.87
C GLN A 280 18.96 -11.52 -11.10
N TYR A 281 18.42 -10.59 -10.33
CA TYR A 281 17.14 -10.72 -9.62
C TYR A 281 16.00 -10.10 -10.42
N PRO A 282 14.76 -10.57 -10.25
CA PRO A 282 13.60 -9.88 -10.79
C PRO A 282 13.45 -8.50 -10.15
N TYR A 283 12.90 -7.54 -10.91
CA TYR A 283 12.59 -6.23 -10.37
C TYR A 283 11.24 -6.26 -9.66
N PHE A 284 11.25 -6.28 -8.33
CA PHE A 284 10.07 -6.27 -7.48
C PHE A 284 10.10 -5.07 -6.54
N THR A 285 8.93 -4.50 -6.22
CA THR A 285 8.80 -3.50 -5.16
C THR A 285 8.10 -4.10 -3.93
N CYS A 286 8.36 -3.56 -2.75
CA CYS A 286 7.65 -3.88 -1.51
C CYS A 286 7.22 -2.61 -0.76
N GLU A 287 7.81 -1.46 -1.12
CA GLU A 287 7.52 -0.17 -0.50
C GLU A 287 7.31 0.91 -1.56
N LEU A 288 6.41 0.64 -2.52
CA LEU A 288 5.89 1.68 -3.38
C LEU A 288 4.79 2.43 -2.62
N GLY A 289 4.95 3.74 -2.44
CA GLY A 289 4.01 4.54 -1.66
C GLY A 289 2.58 4.48 -2.20
N GLY A 290 1.71 3.75 -1.50
CA GLY A 290 0.26 3.82 -1.73
C GLY A 290 -0.36 5.11 -1.22
N GLY A 291 0.36 5.79 -0.33
CA GLY A 291 0.09 7.07 0.29
C GLY A 291 1.31 7.55 1.04
N MET A 292 1.11 8.33 2.11
CA MET A 292 2.17 8.79 3.01
C MET A 292 1.58 9.17 4.37
N MET A 293 2.30 8.83 5.43
CA MET A 293 1.96 9.22 6.80
C MET A 293 2.27 10.70 7.06
N GLN A 294 1.80 11.24 8.16
CA GLN A 294 2.11 12.57 8.69
C GLN A 294 2.95 12.42 9.96
N ALA A 295 4.17 12.96 9.95
CA ALA A 295 4.87 13.26 11.19
C ALA A 295 4.48 14.66 11.68
N TYR A 296 4.63 14.93 12.98
CA TYR A 296 4.24 16.23 13.54
C TYR A 296 4.89 17.40 12.81
N HIS A 297 6.19 17.30 12.53
CA HIS A 297 6.97 18.36 11.89
C HIS A 297 6.76 18.48 10.37
N ARG A 298 6.29 17.39 9.71
CA ARG A 298 6.05 17.35 8.27
C ARG A 298 4.84 16.50 7.93
N ARG A 299 3.84 17.11 7.29
CA ARG A 299 2.53 16.51 7.02
C ARG A 299 2.22 16.52 5.52
N PRO A 300 2.80 15.59 4.73
CA PRO A 300 2.53 15.54 3.30
C PRO A 300 1.08 15.25 2.99
N TYR A 301 0.56 15.90 1.93
CA TYR A 301 -0.69 15.52 1.29
C TYR A 301 -0.37 14.79 -0.01
N VAL A 302 -0.80 13.54 -0.15
CA VAL A 302 -0.59 12.73 -1.36
C VAL A 302 -1.84 12.77 -2.21
N TYR A 303 -1.66 13.14 -3.49
CA TYR A 303 -2.74 13.14 -4.47
C TYR A 303 -2.94 11.74 -5.06
N PRO A 304 -4.16 11.39 -5.48
CA PRO A 304 -4.44 10.11 -6.14
C PRO A 304 -3.52 9.86 -7.34
N GLU A 305 -3.23 10.90 -8.10
CA GLU A 305 -2.35 10.88 -9.27
C GLU A 305 -0.89 10.54 -8.92
N ASP A 306 -0.43 10.90 -7.71
CA ASP A 306 0.92 10.58 -7.25
C ASP A 306 1.12 9.06 -7.18
N ALA A 307 0.22 8.36 -6.49
CA ALA A 307 0.29 6.90 -6.33
C ALA A 307 0.15 6.18 -7.69
N TYR A 308 -0.80 6.61 -8.53
CA TYR A 308 -1.02 6.02 -9.85
C TYR A 308 0.18 6.22 -10.78
N SER A 309 0.73 7.45 -10.82
CA SER A 309 1.89 7.79 -11.66
C SER A 309 3.11 6.96 -11.27
N MET A 310 3.44 6.87 -9.98
CA MET A 310 4.57 6.06 -9.51
C MET A 310 4.40 4.58 -9.88
N ALA A 311 3.21 4.02 -9.69
CA ALA A 311 2.92 2.64 -10.04
C ALA A 311 3.08 2.38 -11.55
N LEU A 312 2.53 3.25 -12.38
CA LEU A 312 2.68 3.21 -13.83
C LEU A 312 4.15 3.30 -14.26
N VAL A 313 4.90 4.23 -13.68
CA VAL A 313 6.31 4.45 -13.97
C VAL A 313 7.15 3.23 -13.56
N LYS A 314 6.92 2.65 -12.38
CA LYS A 314 7.62 1.41 -11.97
C LYS A 314 7.32 0.25 -12.92
N LEU A 315 6.06 0.07 -13.31
CA LEU A 315 5.66 -0.97 -14.24
C LEU A 315 6.32 -0.78 -15.62
N GLY A 316 6.30 0.44 -16.16
CA GLY A 316 6.97 0.79 -17.42
C GLY A 316 8.50 0.76 -17.35
N SER A 317 9.06 0.85 -16.16
CA SER A 317 10.50 0.71 -15.90
C SER A 317 10.97 -0.75 -15.68
N GLY A 318 10.05 -1.73 -15.77
CA GLY A 318 10.40 -3.15 -15.73
C GLY A 318 10.03 -3.88 -14.44
N SER A 319 9.37 -3.21 -13.49
CA SER A 319 8.89 -3.89 -12.30
C SER A 319 7.84 -4.94 -12.65
N ASN A 320 8.02 -6.16 -12.13
CA ASN A 320 7.12 -7.30 -12.32
C ASN A 320 6.45 -7.77 -11.01
N LEU A 321 6.45 -6.91 -10.00
CA LEU A 321 5.62 -6.97 -8.82
C LEU A 321 5.50 -5.55 -8.28
N LEU A 322 4.27 -5.04 -8.14
CA LEU A 322 4.00 -3.80 -7.46
C LEU A 322 3.58 -4.09 -6.02
N GLY A 323 4.47 -3.79 -5.07
CA GLY A 323 4.21 -3.92 -3.63
C GLY A 323 4.03 -2.54 -3.00
N TYR A 324 2.84 -2.29 -2.50
CA TYR A 324 2.46 -0.98 -1.92
C TYR A 324 2.67 -0.96 -0.41
N TYR A 325 3.30 0.09 0.07
CA TYR A 325 3.37 0.46 1.47
C TYR A 325 2.77 1.86 1.67
N MET A 326 1.62 2.03 2.31
CA MET A 326 0.62 1.03 2.68
C MET A 326 -0.44 0.90 1.58
N TYR A 327 -1.09 -0.27 1.49
CA TYR A 327 -2.33 -0.41 0.71
C TYR A 327 -3.57 -0.18 1.58
N HIS A 328 -3.44 -0.49 2.87
CA HIS A 328 -4.50 -0.29 3.87
C HIS A 328 -3.90 0.37 5.10
N GLY A 329 -4.51 1.44 5.56
CA GLY A 329 -4.19 2.09 6.82
C GLY A 329 -4.60 1.27 8.04
N GLY A 330 -4.66 1.92 9.20
CA GLY A 330 -5.12 1.26 10.43
C GLY A 330 -5.04 2.16 11.65
N THR A 331 -5.33 1.58 12.81
CA THR A 331 -5.26 2.26 14.10
C THR A 331 -4.25 1.55 15.01
N ASN A 332 -3.30 2.27 15.57
CA ASN A 332 -2.34 1.68 16.52
C ASN A 332 -3.08 1.03 17.69
N PRO A 333 -2.74 -0.24 18.04
CA PRO A 333 -3.39 -0.94 19.14
C PRO A 333 -3.03 -0.31 20.48
N GLU A 334 -3.83 -0.62 21.49
CA GLU A 334 -3.50 -0.25 22.86
C GLU A 334 -2.40 -1.16 23.41
N GLY A 335 -1.45 -0.54 24.11
CA GLY A 335 -0.39 -1.19 24.85
C GLY A 335 -0.31 -0.66 26.27
N LEU A 336 0.69 -1.09 27.01
CA LEU A 336 1.06 -0.51 28.31
C LEU A 336 1.64 0.90 28.14
N THR A 337 2.23 1.16 26.96
CA THR A 337 2.72 2.46 26.54
C THR A 337 2.12 2.81 25.18
N TRP A 338 2.33 4.05 24.70
CA TRP A 338 2.03 4.40 23.33
C TRP A 338 2.97 3.64 22.38
N LEU A 339 2.38 2.98 21.37
CA LEU A 339 3.12 2.09 20.47
C LEU A 339 3.52 2.76 19.15
N ASN A 340 3.14 4.01 18.92
CA ASN A 340 3.57 4.81 17.77
C ASN A 340 5.06 5.19 17.87
N GLU A 341 5.66 5.53 16.72
CA GLU A 341 6.98 6.13 16.65
C GLU A 341 6.96 7.53 17.27
N MET A 342 7.94 7.84 18.11
CA MET A 342 8.10 9.15 18.73
C MET A 342 9.55 9.44 19.07
N GLN A 343 9.91 10.74 19.11
CA GLN A 343 11.28 11.19 19.39
C GLN A 343 11.75 10.84 20.81
N ARG A 344 10.83 10.63 21.74
CA ARG A 344 11.10 10.39 23.15
C ARG A 344 11.30 8.92 23.52
N THR A 345 11.72 8.09 22.55
CA THR A 345 11.96 6.66 22.76
C THR A 345 13.44 6.32 22.75
N VAL A 346 13.77 5.10 23.19
CA VAL A 346 15.17 4.63 23.36
C VAL A 346 15.86 4.45 22.00
N ALA A 347 15.18 3.86 21.03
CA ALA A 347 15.70 3.68 19.70
C ALA A 347 15.31 4.91 18.86
N THR A 348 16.23 5.81 18.79
CA THR A 348 16.06 7.13 18.21
C THR A 348 15.62 7.10 16.75
N ASN A 349 14.35 7.32 16.50
CA ASN A 349 13.92 8.04 15.31
C ASN A 349 13.65 9.50 15.69
N TYR A 350 13.54 10.39 14.70
CA TYR A 350 13.28 11.81 14.91
C TYR A 350 11.86 12.20 14.47
N ASN A 351 11.01 11.21 14.25
CA ASN A 351 9.62 11.45 13.86
C ASN A 351 8.72 11.27 15.07
N ASP A 352 7.70 12.10 15.15
CA ASP A 352 6.57 11.92 16.02
C ASP A 352 5.34 11.64 15.17
N MET A 353 4.73 10.46 15.35
CA MET A 353 3.55 10.02 14.65
C MET A 353 2.30 10.19 15.53
N PRO A 354 1.09 10.31 14.96
CA PRO A 354 -0.13 10.26 15.76
C PRO A 354 -0.19 9.01 16.63
N VAL A 355 -0.77 9.14 17.81
CA VAL A 355 -0.83 8.05 18.80
C VAL A 355 -1.70 6.89 18.29
N LYS A 356 -2.86 7.21 17.70
CA LYS A 356 -3.84 6.23 17.19
C LYS A 356 -3.83 6.10 15.69
N ASN A 357 -3.85 7.23 15.00
CA ASN A 357 -4.04 7.25 13.56
C ASN A 357 -2.85 6.66 12.81
N TYR A 358 -3.15 5.72 11.95
CA TYR A 358 -2.23 5.20 10.94
C TYR A 358 -2.94 5.07 9.58
N ASP A 359 -3.68 6.09 9.17
CA ASP A 359 -4.40 6.14 7.89
C ASP A 359 -3.48 5.98 6.67
N PHE A 360 -2.28 6.53 6.77
CA PHE A 360 -1.25 6.53 5.73
C PHE A 360 -1.70 7.15 4.39
N GLN A 361 -2.88 7.74 4.32
CA GLN A 361 -3.53 8.13 3.06
C GLN A 361 -3.52 6.98 2.05
N ALA A 362 -3.65 5.75 2.54
CA ALA A 362 -3.58 4.53 1.74
C ALA A 362 -4.82 4.39 0.85
N PRO A 363 -4.80 3.57 -0.21
CA PRO A 363 -5.98 3.27 -1.04
C PRO A 363 -7.21 2.87 -0.22
N LEU A 364 -7.02 2.10 0.85
CA LEU A 364 -7.98 1.87 1.92
C LEU A 364 -7.47 2.58 3.18
N GLY A 365 -8.18 3.58 3.66
CA GLY A 365 -7.78 4.37 4.83
C GLY A 365 -7.93 3.64 6.16
N GLU A 366 -7.79 4.36 7.27
CA GLU A 366 -7.79 3.82 8.64
C GLU A 366 -9.00 2.92 8.96
N PHE A 367 -10.16 3.29 8.43
CA PHE A 367 -11.46 2.64 8.66
C PHE A 367 -11.92 1.81 7.45
N GLY A 368 -11.02 1.47 6.53
CA GLY A 368 -11.34 0.74 5.31
C GLY A 368 -12.16 1.54 4.30
N GLN A 369 -12.26 2.86 4.46
CA GLN A 369 -12.84 3.74 3.45
C GLN A 369 -11.95 3.79 2.21
N THR A 370 -12.56 3.74 1.01
CA THR A 370 -11.85 3.84 -0.25
C THR A 370 -11.49 5.29 -0.56
N LEU A 371 -10.23 5.51 -0.91
CA LEU A 371 -9.77 6.79 -1.45
C LEU A 371 -9.73 6.75 -2.99
N PRO A 372 -9.76 7.88 -3.69
CA PRO A 372 -9.86 7.88 -5.16
C PRO A 372 -8.80 7.05 -5.88
N HIS A 373 -7.57 6.98 -5.36
CA HIS A 373 -6.51 6.16 -5.96
C HIS A 373 -6.71 4.64 -5.79
N TYR A 374 -7.60 4.18 -4.90
CA TYR A 374 -8.02 2.78 -4.87
C TYR A 374 -8.60 2.36 -6.23
N TYR A 375 -9.50 3.16 -6.80
CA TYR A 375 -10.13 2.90 -8.10
C TYR A 375 -9.17 3.14 -9.26
N MET A 376 -8.33 4.18 -9.18
CA MET A 376 -7.33 4.47 -10.21
C MET A 376 -6.31 3.34 -10.32
N LEU A 377 -5.70 2.91 -9.21
CA LEU A 377 -4.71 1.83 -9.16
C LEU A 377 -5.30 0.51 -9.63
N ARG A 378 -6.57 0.26 -9.33
CA ARG A 378 -7.26 -0.95 -9.75
C ARG A 378 -7.22 -1.17 -11.26
N LYS A 379 -7.24 -0.12 -12.08
CA LYS A 379 -7.06 -0.22 -13.54
C LYS A 379 -5.71 -0.85 -13.92
N LEU A 380 -4.64 -0.46 -13.24
CA LEU A 380 -3.32 -1.08 -13.43
C LEU A 380 -3.30 -2.52 -12.91
N HIS A 381 -3.97 -2.79 -11.80
CA HIS A 381 -4.02 -4.13 -11.22
C HIS A 381 -4.78 -5.11 -12.12
N LEU A 382 -5.89 -4.70 -12.74
CA LEU A 382 -6.60 -5.50 -13.74
C LEU A 382 -5.70 -5.78 -14.96
N PHE A 383 -4.98 -4.77 -15.45
CA PHE A 383 -4.02 -4.94 -16.52
C PHE A 383 -2.92 -5.95 -16.15
N MET A 384 -2.36 -5.86 -14.95
CA MET A 384 -1.32 -6.77 -14.47
C MET A 384 -1.84 -8.21 -14.33
N GLN A 385 -3.08 -8.39 -13.87
CA GLN A 385 -3.69 -9.72 -13.74
C GLN A 385 -3.92 -10.38 -15.11
N ASP A 386 -4.45 -9.62 -16.06
CA ASP A 386 -4.90 -10.18 -17.34
C ASP A 386 -3.81 -10.18 -18.43
N TYR A 387 -2.82 -9.28 -18.34
CA TYR A 387 -1.69 -9.18 -19.27
C TYR A 387 -0.34 -9.48 -18.64
N GLY A 388 -0.29 -9.88 -17.38
CA GLY A 388 0.95 -10.12 -16.65
C GLY A 388 1.84 -11.19 -17.28
N GLU A 389 1.27 -12.29 -17.76
CA GLU A 389 2.02 -13.35 -18.44
C GLU A 389 2.68 -12.85 -19.73
N THR A 390 2.01 -11.97 -20.47
CA THR A 390 2.56 -11.30 -21.68
C THR A 390 3.60 -10.25 -21.30
N LEU A 391 3.34 -9.46 -20.26
CA LEU A 391 4.20 -8.35 -19.84
C LEU A 391 5.50 -8.82 -19.16
N ALA A 392 5.45 -9.86 -18.35
CA ALA A 392 6.56 -10.29 -17.48
C ALA A 392 7.88 -10.55 -18.24
N PRO A 393 7.91 -11.21 -19.42
CA PRO A 393 9.14 -11.43 -20.16
C PRO A 393 9.61 -10.21 -20.97
N MET A 394 8.79 -9.16 -21.11
CA MET A 394 9.11 -7.97 -21.91
C MET A 394 10.20 -7.13 -21.26
N GLU A 395 11.14 -6.64 -22.06
CA GLU A 395 12.22 -5.74 -21.66
C GLU A 395 11.83 -4.29 -21.84
N SER A 396 12.27 -3.43 -20.89
CA SER A 396 11.99 -2.00 -20.94
C SER A 396 12.97 -1.28 -21.85
N THR A 397 12.46 -0.36 -22.66
CA THR A 397 13.22 0.59 -23.48
C THR A 397 12.84 2.01 -23.08
N PHE A 398 13.85 2.86 -22.93
CA PHE A 398 13.71 4.26 -22.50
C PHE A 398 14.12 5.21 -23.63
N PRO A 399 13.17 5.66 -24.50
CA PRO A 399 13.48 6.56 -25.60
C PRO A 399 13.87 7.98 -25.16
N CYS A 400 13.45 8.37 -23.95
CA CYS A 400 13.80 9.65 -23.35
C CYS A 400 15.01 9.52 -22.43
N GLN A 401 15.69 10.66 -22.15
CA GLN A 401 16.70 10.69 -21.11
C GLN A 401 16.09 10.29 -19.77
N GLN A 402 16.86 9.58 -18.96
CA GLN A 402 16.39 9.06 -17.66
C GLN A 402 16.69 10.02 -16.49
N ASN A 403 17.69 10.89 -16.65
CA ASN A 403 18.08 11.86 -15.64
C ASN A 403 17.44 13.22 -15.96
N ILE A 404 16.19 13.39 -15.53
CA ILE A 404 15.34 14.54 -15.83
C ILE A 404 15.37 15.49 -14.65
N ALA A 405 15.51 16.78 -14.90
CA ALA A 405 15.44 17.79 -13.86
C ALA A 405 14.02 17.96 -13.34
N LYS A 406 13.89 18.41 -12.08
CA LYS A 406 12.61 18.72 -11.46
C LYS A 406 11.84 19.76 -12.27
N GLY A 407 10.59 19.45 -12.59
CA GLY A 407 9.71 20.36 -13.37
C GLY A 407 10.10 20.52 -14.83
N ASP A 408 11.02 19.70 -15.37
CA ASP A 408 11.34 19.76 -16.79
C ASP A 408 10.13 19.38 -17.64
N ASP A 409 9.61 20.36 -18.34
CA ASP A 409 8.41 20.28 -19.18
C ASP A 409 8.73 20.27 -20.70
N SER A 410 10.00 20.07 -21.09
CA SER A 410 10.43 20.18 -22.48
C SER A 410 10.03 19.00 -23.36
N PHE A 411 9.72 17.84 -22.79
CA PHE A 411 9.39 16.61 -23.51
C PHE A 411 8.35 15.74 -22.80
N LEU A 412 7.82 14.74 -23.50
CA LEU A 412 6.94 13.71 -22.91
C LEU A 412 7.78 12.62 -22.25
N ARG A 413 7.46 12.28 -20.99
CA ARG A 413 8.02 11.11 -20.32
C ARG A 413 7.28 9.87 -20.78
N TRP A 414 8.01 8.91 -21.36
CA TRP A 414 7.45 7.63 -21.80
C TRP A 414 8.51 6.54 -21.91
N SER A 415 8.07 5.31 -21.81
CA SER A 415 8.86 4.10 -22.06
C SER A 415 8.00 3.09 -22.79
N TYR A 416 8.60 2.00 -23.24
CA TYR A 416 7.82 0.84 -23.66
C TYR A 416 8.50 -0.44 -23.21
N ARG A 417 7.69 -1.47 -22.97
CA ARG A 417 8.15 -2.82 -22.72
C ARG A 417 7.80 -3.68 -23.92
N SER A 418 8.74 -4.51 -24.40
CA SER A 418 8.54 -5.27 -25.63
C SER A 418 9.16 -6.66 -25.59
N GLN A 419 8.54 -7.58 -26.35
CA GLN A 419 9.08 -8.89 -26.69
C GLN A 419 8.67 -9.21 -28.13
N GLY A 420 9.67 -9.51 -29.00
CA GLY A 420 9.42 -9.69 -30.43
C GLY A 420 8.79 -8.43 -31.06
N ASN A 421 7.65 -8.60 -31.70
CA ASN A 421 6.93 -7.50 -32.33
C ASN A 421 5.84 -6.87 -31.47
N SER A 422 5.64 -7.37 -30.25
CA SER A 422 4.59 -6.91 -29.34
C SER A 422 5.16 -5.97 -28.27
N ALA A 423 4.41 -4.94 -27.90
CA ALA A 423 4.81 -4.01 -26.87
C ALA A 423 3.62 -3.38 -26.14
N PHE A 424 3.91 -2.85 -24.95
CA PHE A 424 3.08 -1.88 -24.24
C PHE A 424 3.86 -0.58 -24.10
N ILE A 425 3.28 0.54 -24.52
CA ILE A 425 3.84 1.90 -24.35
C ILE A 425 3.25 2.49 -23.08
N PHE A 426 4.10 2.98 -22.19
CA PHE A 426 3.75 3.64 -20.95
C PHE A 426 4.02 5.14 -21.07
N ILE A 427 3.01 5.96 -20.78
CA ILE A 427 3.08 7.43 -20.87
C ILE A 427 2.81 8.02 -19.50
N ASN A 428 3.67 8.95 -19.08
CA ASN A 428 3.49 9.75 -17.86
C ASN A 428 3.71 11.22 -18.15
N ASN A 429 2.64 11.99 -18.38
CA ASN A 429 2.69 13.46 -18.53
C ASN A 429 2.25 14.15 -17.23
N TYR A 430 2.80 13.66 -16.10
CA TYR A 430 2.52 14.14 -14.75
C TYR A 430 3.80 14.21 -13.92
N GLU A 431 3.91 15.20 -13.06
CA GLU A 431 4.90 15.28 -11.98
C GLU A 431 4.26 16.02 -10.80
N ARG A 432 4.42 15.47 -9.60
CA ARG A 432 3.84 16.01 -8.36
C ARG A 432 4.20 17.47 -8.15
N LEU A 433 3.20 18.31 -7.86
CA LEU A 433 3.33 19.73 -7.53
C LEU A 433 4.00 20.58 -8.63
N GLN A 434 4.10 20.04 -9.87
CA GLN A 434 4.64 20.76 -11.03
C GLN A 434 3.55 21.07 -12.06
N ASN A 435 3.71 22.21 -12.74
CA ASN A 435 2.81 22.60 -13.82
C ASN A 435 3.31 22.01 -15.14
N ILE A 436 2.92 20.77 -15.40
CA ILE A 436 3.26 20.08 -16.65
C ILE A 436 2.28 20.48 -17.75
N SER A 437 2.78 20.81 -18.95
CA SER A 437 1.98 21.25 -20.08
C SER A 437 1.52 20.12 -20.99
N THR A 438 0.54 20.40 -21.85
CA THR A 438 0.15 19.51 -22.95
C THR A 438 1.29 19.38 -23.98
N LYS A 439 1.74 18.15 -24.24
CA LYS A 439 2.73 17.85 -25.28
C LYS A 439 2.05 17.73 -26.63
N ARG A 440 2.38 18.62 -27.58
CA ARG A 440 1.72 18.69 -28.90
C ARG A 440 2.53 17.97 -29.98
N GLY A 441 1.83 17.31 -30.89
CA GLY A 441 2.44 16.69 -32.07
C GLY A 441 3.42 15.57 -31.78
N VAL A 442 3.25 14.89 -30.63
CA VAL A 442 4.13 13.80 -30.18
C VAL A 442 4.07 12.63 -31.17
N ARG A 443 5.23 12.06 -31.48
CA ARG A 443 5.37 10.86 -32.31
C ARG A 443 5.90 9.73 -31.44
N LEU A 444 5.13 8.67 -31.33
CA LEU A 444 5.51 7.46 -30.58
C LEU A 444 5.70 6.31 -31.59
N GLU A 445 6.75 5.54 -31.36
CA GLU A 445 7.04 4.35 -32.16
C GLU A 445 7.59 3.24 -31.26
N ALA A 446 7.06 2.04 -31.38
CA ALA A 446 7.59 0.84 -30.72
C ALA A 446 7.46 -0.36 -31.66
N CYS A 447 8.47 -1.24 -31.71
CA CYS A 447 8.50 -2.44 -32.53
C CYS A 447 8.15 -2.17 -34.02
N GLY A 448 8.62 -1.03 -34.57
CA GLY A 448 8.36 -0.63 -35.95
C GLY A 448 6.93 -0.14 -36.24
N VAL A 449 6.08 -0.06 -35.24
CA VAL A 449 4.72 0.48 -35.35
C VAL A 449 4.69 1.94 -34.90
N LYS A 450 4.33 2.84 -35.85
CA LYS A 450 4.16 4.27 -35.60
C LYS A 450 2.72 4.59 -35.24
N LEU A 451 2.51 5.26 -34.14
CA LEU A 451 1.21 5.82 -33.75
C LEU A 451 0.92 7.09 -34.57
N PRO A 452 -0.34 7.49 -34.71
CA PRO A 452 -0.67 8.83 -35.23
C PRO A 452 -0.05 9.91 -34.32
N LYS A 453 0.16 11.12 -34.87
CA LYS A 453 0.58 12.25 -34.03
C LYS A 453 -0.44 12.52 -32.94
N LEU A 454 0.02 12.59 -31.69
CA LEU A 454 -0.80 12.80 -30.52
C LEU A 454 -0.56 14.20 -29.91
N ASN A 455 -1.63 14.78 -29.41
CA ASN A 455 -1.53 15.82 -28.39
C ASN A 455 -1.83 15.14 -27.05
N VAL A 456 -0.83 15.08 -26.16
CA VAL A 456 -0.92 14.41 -24.87
C VAL A 456 -1.20 15.45 -23.79
N PRO A 457 -2.43 15.54 -23.26
CA PRO A 457 -2.78 16.52 -22.25
C PRO A 457 -1.91 16.41 -20.97
N ALA A 458 -1.83 17.49 -20.23
CA ALA A 458 -1.31 17.47 -18.86
C ALA A 458 -2.10 16.45 -18.01
N GLY A 459 -1.41 15.74 -17.11
CA GLY A 459 -2.02 14.72 -16.26
C GLY A 459 -2.32 13.38 -16.96
N THR A 460 -1.95 13.22 -18.25
CA THR A 460 -2.15 11.94 -18.95
C THR A 460 -1.17 10.88 -18.44
N MET A 461 -1.72 9.78 -17.96
CA MET A 461 -1.00 8.58 -17.52
C MET A 461 -1.70 7.36 -18.10
N CYS A 462 -1.05 6.57 -18.97
CA CYS A 462 -1.74 5.48 -19.65
C CYS A 462 -0.80 4.42 -20.22
N ILE A 463 -1.38 3.26 -20.59
CA ILE A 463 -0.73 2.13 -21.24
C ILE A 463 -1.39 1.89 -22.59
N LEU A 464 -0.61 1.95 -23.70
CA LEU A 464 -1.09 1.74 -25.05
C LEU A 464 -0.56 0.41 -25.61
N PRO A 465 -1.42 -0.44 -26.22
CA PRO A 465 -0.99 -1.72 -26.79
C PRO A 465 -0.40 -1.56 -28.20
N ILE A 466 0.61 -2.36 -28.50
CA ILE A 466 1.22 -2.52 -29.82
C ILE A 466 1.27 -4.01 -30.16
N ASN A 467 0.62 -4.42 -31.23
CA ASN A 467 0.52 -5.82 -31.71
C ASN A 467 0.04 -6.79 -30.58
N ILE A 468 -0.96 -6.39 -29.84
CA ILE A 468 -1.58 -7.18 -28.77
C ILE A 468 -3.00 -7.58 -29.17
N ASP A 469 -3.35 -8.86 -29.05
CA ASP A 469 -4.72 -9.38 -29.25
C ASP A 469 -5.37 -8.97 -30.58
N GLY A 470 -4.61 -8.98 -31.69
CA GLY A 470 -5.11 -8.56 -33.02
C GLY A 470 -5.17 -7.04 -33.20
N ILE A 471 -4.89 -6.26 -32.18
CA ILE A 471 -4.78 -4.80 -32.22
C ILE A 471 -3.35 -4.45 -32.64
N LYS A 472 -3.17 -3.78 -33.79
CA LYS A 472 -1.88 -3.27 -34.26
C LYS A 472 -1.42 -2.11 -33.34
N TYR A 473 -2.31 -1.16 -33.08
CA TYR A 473 -2.14 -0.11 -32.06
C TYR A 473 -3.49 0.47 -31.64
N ALA A 474 -3.54 1.03 -30.45
CA ALA A 474 -4.67 1.85 -30.02
C ALA A 474 -4.20 3.13 -29.31
N THR A 475 -4.96 4.23 -29.45
CA THR A 475 -4.81 5.46 -28.66
C THR A 475 -5.84 5.52 -27.55
N ALA A 476 -6.11 4.36 -26.96
CA ALA A 476 -6.93 4.11 -25.77
C ALA A 476 -6.14 3.22 -24.83
N GLN A 477 -6.30 3.40 -23.53
CA GLN A 477 -5.61 2.60 -22.52
C GLN A 477 -6.19 1.18 -22.49
N ILE A 478 -5.34 0.17 -22.53
CA ILE A 478 -5.75 -1.22 -22.32
C ILE A 478 -5.90 -1.49 -20.82
N ILE A 479 -7.04 -2.08 -20.41
CA ILE A 479 -7.39 -2.30 -19.00
C ILE A 479 -7.43 -3.78 -18.65
N ALA A 480 -8.16 -4.59 -19.42
CA ALA A 480 -8.42 -5.98 -19.05
C ALA A 480 -8.77 -6.85 -20.27
N LYS A 481 -8.61 -8.17 -20.10
CA LYS A 481 -9.08 -9.17 -21.06
C LYS A 481 -9.70 -10.34 -20.33
N ARG A 482 -11.03 -10.46 -20.35
CA ARG A 482 -11.78 -11.55 -19.70
C ARG A 482 -12.84 -12.12 -20.61
N ASP A 483 -13.00 -13.43 -20.59
CA ASP A 483 -13.96 -14.15 -21.42
C ASP A 483 -13.88 -13.80 -22.91
N GLY A 484 -12.64 -13.63 -23.42
CA GLY A 484 -12.36 -13.22 -24.80
C GLY A 484 -12.66 -11.76 -25.11
N LYS A 485 -13.17 -10.97 -24.16
CA LYS A 485 -13.48 -9.54 -24.33
C LYS A 485 -12.30 -8.68 -23.93
N ILE A 486 -12.00 -7.66 -24.71
CA ILE A 486 -10.94 -6.69 -24.48
C ILE A 486 -11.56 -5.38 -24.02
N TYR A 487 -11.18 -4.91 -22.84
CA TYR A 487 -11.67 -3.66 -22.25
C TYR A 487 -10.61 -2.58 -22.34
N MET A 488 -10.99 -1.45 -22.92
CA MET A 488 -10.13 -0.28 -23.08
C MET A 488 -10.81 0.97 -22.52
N GLU A 489 -10.03 1.91 -22.03
CA GLU A 489 -10.48 3.20 -21.53
C GLU A 489 -10.17 4.29 -22.54
N GLN A 490 -11.14 5.17 -22.80
CA GLN A 490 -10.90 6.39 -23.56
C GLN A 490 -10.04 7.36 -22.77
N ILE A 491 -8.90 7.76 -23.32
CA ILE A 491 -8.03 8.76 -22.69
C ILE A 491 -8.60 10.15 -22.93
N LYS A 492 -8.84 10.89 -21.84
CA LYS A 492 -9.39 12.26 -21.93
C LYS A 492 -8.50 13.16 -22.78
N GLY A 493 -9.09 13.82 -23.78
CA GLY A 493 -8.38 14.75 -24.65
C GLY A 493 -7.57 14.11 -25.80
N ILE A 494 -7.55 12.78 -25.91
CA ILE A 494 -6.93 12.06 -27.03
C ILE A 494 -8.03 11.40 -27.86
N PRO A 495 -8.15 11.71 -29.19
CA PRO A 495 -9.08 11.01 -30.07
C PRO A 495 -8.77 9.51 -30.12
N THR A 496 -9.75 8.67 -29.81
CA THR A 496 -9.57 7.23 -29.82
C THR A 496 -9.49 6.69 -31.25
N THR A 497 -8.38 6.09 -31.58
CA THR A 497 -8.13 5.35 -32.82
C THR A 497 -7.71 3.93 -32.50
N ILE A 498 -8.30 2.94 -33.15
CA ILE A 498 -7.88 1.54 -33.04
C ILE A 498 -7.58 1.04 -34.48
N ALA A 499 -6.35 0.60 -34.67
CA ALA A 499 -5.91 -0.09 -35.88
C ALA A 499 -5.74 -1.58 -35.61
N LEU A 500 -6.31 -2.43 -36.43
CA LEU A 500 -6.22 -3.87 -36.32
C LEU A 500 -5.11 -4.42 -37.20
N GLN A 501 -4.59 -5.60 -36.90
CA GLN A 501 -3.57 -6.28 -37.70
C GLN A 501 -4.06 -6.67 -39.08
N ASN A 502 -5.38 -6.84 -39.26
CA ASN A 502 -6.02 -7.09 -40.59
C ASN A 502 -6.09 -5.83 -41.48
N GLY A 503 -5.53 -4.71 -41.07
CA GLY A 503 -5.50 -3.45 -41.83
C GLY A 503 -6.68 -2.50 -41.55
N LYS A 504 -7.72 -2.93 -40.84
CA LYS A 504 -8.85 -2.05 -40.51
C LYS A 504 -8.44 -0.97 -39.50
N VAL A 505 -8.80 0.28 -39.78
CA VAL A 505 -8.55 1.44 -38.89
C VAL A 505 -9.86 2.13 -38.59
N MET A 506 -10.15 2.28 -37.30
CA MET A 506 -11.34 2.95 -36.80
C MET A 506 -10.90 4.19 -36.03
N LYS A 507 -11.49 5.34 -36.33
CA LYS A 507 -11.09 6.65 -35.76
C LYS A 507 -12.24 7.32 -35.04
N ASN A 508 -11.91 8.24 -34.10
CA ASN A 508 -12.85 9.05 -33.35
C ASN A 508 -13.93 8.23 -32.62
N LEU A 509 -13.53 7.07 -32.13
CA LEU A 509 -14.41 6.17 -31.39
C LEU A 509 -14.87 6.83 -30.08
N LYS A 510 -16.09 6.50 -29.69
CA LYS A 510 -16.69 6.97 -28.42
C LYS A 510 -17.01 5.77 -27.53
N PRO A 511 -16.91 5.91 -26.20
CA PRO A 511 -17.31 4.88 -25.25
C PRO A 511 -18.75 4.41 -25.47
N ARG A 512 -18.97 3.10 -25.28
CA ARG A 512 -20.28 2.45 -25.29
C ARG A 512 -20.51 1.60 -24.02
N GLY A 513 -19.57 1.68 -23.09
CA GLY A 513 -19.61 0.95 -21.84
C GLY A 513 -19.41 -0.56 -22.02
N THR A 514 -19.76 -1.31 -20.97
CA THR A 514 -19.69 -2.77 -20.95
C THR A 514 -20.84 -3.46 -21.66
N ALA A 515 -21.92 -2.74 -21.98
CA ALA A 515 -23.12 -3.29 -22.57
C ALA A 515 -22.96 -3.65 -24.06
N LYS A 516 -22.12 -2.89 -24.81
CA LYS A 516 -22.00 -3.06 -26.25
C LYS A 516 -20.55 -2.86 -26.71
N PRO A 517 -19.95 -3.82 -27.48
CA PRO A 517 -18.65 -3.61 -28.06
C PRO A 517 -18.68 -2.48 -29.09
N ILE A 518 -17.54 -1.81 -29.26
CA ILE A 518 -17.33 -0.85 -30.36
C ILE A 518 -17.04 -1.56 -31.69
N TYR A 519 -16.40 -2.73 -31.59
CA TYR A 519 -16.10 -3.63 -32.69
C TYR A 519 -15.76 -5.02 -32.15
N ASP A 520 -16.35 -6.07 -32.73
CA ASP A 520 -16.15 -7.47 -32.39
C ASP A 520 -16.20 -7.68 -30.85
N ASN A 521 -15.09 -8.05 -30.24
CA ASN A 521 -14.94 -8.26 -28.81
C ASN A 521 -14.28 -7.08 -28.06
N ILE A 522 -14.10 -5.91 -28.69
CA ILE A 522 -13.44 -4.74 -28.11
C ILE A 522 -14.50 -3.78 -27.51
N TYR A 523 -14.36 -3.49 -26.23
CA TYR A 523 -15.20 -2.58 -25.47
C TYR A 523 -14.42 -1.31 -25.13
N LEU A 524 -15.04 -0.15 -25.29
CA LEU A 524 -14.45 1.14 -24.95
C LEU A 524 -15.28 1.78 -23.83
N LEU A 525 -14.60 2.09 -22.76
CA LEU A 525 -15.15 2.57 -21.50
C LEU A 525 -14.80 4.05 -21.29
N THR A 526 -15.59 4.75 -20.48
CA THR A 526 -15.19 5.99 -19.81
C THR A 526 -14.21 5.68 -18.68
N SER A 527 -13.55 6.70 -18.09
CA SER A 527 -12.66 6.51 -16.94
C SER A 527 -13.42 5.95 -15.73
N GLU A 528 -14.59 6.49 -15.44
CA GLU A 528 -15.46 6.03 -14.37
C GLU A 528 -15.88 4.55 -14.54
N GLU A 529 -16.30 4.16 -15.73
CA GLU A 529 -16.64 2.76 -16.03
C GLU A 529 -15.42 1.81 -15.90
N ALA A 530 -14.22 2.29 -16.27
CA ALA A 530 -12.99 1.52 -16.16
C ALA A 530 -12.54 1.34 -14.69
N GLU A 531 -12.69 2.38 -13.87
CA GLU A 531 -12.40 2.35 -12.44
C GLU A 531 -13.28 1.35 -11.68
N HIS A 532 -14.56 1.24 -12.08
CA HIS A 532 -15.55 0.34 -11.47
C HIS A 532 -15.72 -0.98 -12.22
N LEU A 533 -14.92 -1.25 -13.25
CA LEU A 533 -15.04 -2.47 -14.05
C LEU A 533 -14.92 -3.73 -13.18
N PHE A 534 -15.91 -4.62 -13.25
CA PHE A 534 -16.03 -5.86 -12.47
C PHE A 534 -16.24 -5.69 -10.94
N LEU A 535 -16.45 -4.48 -10.45
CA LEU A 535 -16.89 -4.31 -9.06
C LEU A 535 -18.39 -4.64 -8.94
N PRO A 536 -18.81 -5.19 -7.80
CA PRO A 536 -20.23 -5.28 -7.49
C PRO A 536 -20.85 -3.87 -7.53
N LYS A 537 -22.06 -3.78 -8.07
CA LYS A 537 -22.83 -2.53 -7.95
C LYS A 537 -23.30 -2.39 -6.51
N HIS A 538 -22.62 -1.60 -5.74
CA HIS A 538 -23.10 -1.15 -4.45
C HIS A 538 -24.06 0.04 -4.66
N THR A 539 -25.28 -0.06 -4.15
CA THR A 539 -26.15 1.11 -3.98
C THR A 539 -25.65 1.82 -2.73
N GLU A 540 -24.64 2.68 -2.89
CA GLU A 540 -24.25 3.58 -1.82
C GLU A 540 -25.43 4.51 -1.54
N GLN A 541 -25.98 4.41 -0.34
CA GLN A 541 -26.86 5.44 0.17
C GLN A 541 -25.95 6.59 0.61
N ASN A 542 -25.92 7.66 -0.15
CA ASN A 542 -25.18 8.88 0.21
C ASN A 542 -25.91 9.54 1.41
N VAL A 543 -25.64 9.04 2.60
CA VAL A 543 -26.22 9.55 3.84
C VAL A 543 -25.34 10.67 4.35
N GLN A 544 -25.90 11.85 4.55
CA GLN A 544 -25.25 12.94 5.26
C GLN A 544 -26.16 13.42 6.39
N ILE A 545 -25.69 13.29 7.64
CA ILE A 545 -26.41 13.73 8.84
C ILE A 545 -25.56 14.80 9.51
N ALA A 546 -26.13 15.98 9.72
CA ALA A 546 -25.49 17.03 10.53
C ALA A 546 -25.41 16.57 11.99
N VAL A 547 -24.33 16.92 12.67
CA VAL A 547 -24.08 16.54 14.06
C VAL A 547 -23.95 17.79 14.90
N ASP A 548 -24.65 17.83 16.01
CA ASP A 548 -24.61 18.95 16.95
C ASP A 548 -23.34 18.93 17.80
N TYR A 549 -22.76 20.10 18.00
CA TYR A 549 -21.62 20.27 18.89
C TYR A 549 -21.68 21.59 19.64
N THR A 550 -21.04 21.65 20.78
CA THR A 550 -20.93 22.86 21.60
C THR A 550 -19.52 23.00 22.13
N LYS A 551 -18.90 24.17 21.96
CA LYS A 551 -17.63 24.49 22.59
C LYS A 551 -17.86 24.69 24.08
N ILE A 552 -17.25 23.88 24.93
CA ILE A 552 -17.42 23.89 26.39
C ILE A 552 -16.20 24.45 27.13
N LYS A 553 -15.07 24.59 26.44
CA LYS A 553 -13.85 25.18 26.97
C LYS A 553 -13.08 25.89 25.85
N GLU A 554 -12.64 27.12 26.10
CA GLU A 554 -11.70 27.83 25.24
C GLU A 554 -10.29 27.28 25.36
N ALA A 555 -9.47 27.47 24.32
CA ALA A 555 -8.05 27.11 24.39
C ALA A 555 -7.34 27.95 25.46
N GLY A 556 -6.47 27.33 26.19
CA GLY A 556 -5.56 27.96 27.16
C GLY A 556 -4.34 28.59 26.45
N PRO A 557 -3.27 28.89 27.23
CA PRO A 557 -2.02 29.39 26.67
C PRO A 557 -1.41 28.46 25.64
N LEU A 558 -0.82 29.05 24.61
CA LEU A 558 -0.10 28.30 23.57
C LEU A 558 1.11 27.58 24.17
N ARG A 559 1.29 26.32 23.78
CA ARG A 559 2.49 25.57 24.18
C ARG A 559 3.75 26.15 23.54
N LYS A 560 4.91 25.95 24.17
CA LYS A 560 6.19 26.18 23.53
C LYS A 560 6.54 24.98 22.65
N ILE A 561 6.66 25.17 21.34
CA ILE A 561 7.12 24.11 20.42
C ILE A 561 8.63 23.98 20.55
N THR A 562 9.09 22.88 21.05
CA THR A 562 10.51 22.51 21.15
C THR A 562 10.96 21.71 19.92
N LYS A 563 12.28 21.64 19.71
CA LYS A 563 12.89 20.83 18.66
C LYS A 563 13.73 19.75 19.32
N GLY A 564 13.52 18.52 18.91
CA GLY A 564 14.26 17.37 19.40
C GLY A 564 15.70 17.30 18.90
N ALA A 565 16.37 16.20 19.18
CA ALA A 565 17.80 16.00 18.93
C ALA A 565 18.21 16.15 17.43
N ARG A 566 17.28 15.99 16.51
CA ARG A 566 17.51 16.16 15.06
C ARG A 566 17.06 17.50 14.50
N GLY A 567 16.66 18.43 15.36
CA GLY A 567 16.28 19.80 15.01
C GLY A 567 14.90 19.95 14.38
N VAL A 568 14.05 18.94 14.44
CA VAL A 568 12.65 19.00 14.00
C VAL A 568 11.72 19.20 15.19
N ALA A 569 10.53 19.79 14.93
CA ALA A 569 9.54 20.06 15.95
C ALA A 569 9.04 18.77 16.63
N GLU A 570 8.91 18.83 17.96
CA GLU A 570 8.35 17.74 18.77
C GLU A 570 6.82 17.86 18.87
N GLU A 571 6.13 16.72 18.87
CA GLU A 571 4.68 16.66 19.03
C GLU A 571 4.21 17.20 20.40
N PRO A 572 2.93 17.56 20.52
CA PRO A 572 2.32 17.86 21.82
C PRO A 572 2.36 16.66 22.77
N THR A 573 2.59 16.91 24.03
CA THR A 573 2.44 15.91 25.10
C THR A 573 0.97 15.75 25.50
N ASP A 574 0.67 14.78 26.35
CA ASP A 574 -0.68 14.61 26.88
C ASP A 574 -1.09 15.83 27.72
N GLU A 575 -0.14 16.41 28.47
CA GLU A 575 -0.35 17.62 29.30
C GLU A 575 -0.61 18.87 28.45
N ASP A 576 -0.05 18.97 27.24
CA ASP A 576 -0.33 20.09 26.34
C ASP A 576 -1.83 20.13 25.97
N PHE A 577 -2.49 18.96 25.86
CA PHE A 577 -3.92 18.87 25.58
C PHE A 577 -4.82 19.33 26.73
N ASP A 578 -4.28 19.56 27.93
CA ASP A 578 -5.00 20.24 29.01
C ASP A 578 -5.31 21.70 28.65
N ASN A 579 -4.54 22.30 27.74
CA ASN A 579 -4.77 23.65 27.21
C ASN A 579 -5.54 23.68 25.88
N ALA A 580 -6.01 22.54 25.39
CA ALA A 580 -6.80 22.49 24.17
C ALA A 580 -8.19 23.13 24.35
N ALA A 581 -8.75 23.65 23.27
CA ALA A 581 -10.18 23.92 23.22
C ALA A 581 -10.94 22.60 23.25
N VAL A 582 -12.07 22.58 23.94
CA VAL A 582 -12.87 21.37 24.11
C VAL A 582 -14.27 21.57 23.54
N TYR A 583 -14.65 20.65 22.66
CA TYR A 583 -15.96 20.59 22.04
C TYR A 583 -16.66 19.30 22.48
N LYS A 584 -17.88 19.44 22.96
CA LYS A 584 -18.80 18.33 23.21
C LYS A 584 -19.58 18.06 21.94
N ILE A 585 -19.59 16.83 21.47
CA ILE A 585 -20.30 16.33 20.29
C ILE A 585 -21.42 15.42 20.77
N THR A 586 -22.64 15.65 20.29
CA THR A 586 -23.83 14.81 20.59
C THR A 586 -24.18 14.00 19.37
N LEU A 587 -24.09 12.67 19.47
CA LEU A 587 -24.36 11.76 18.37
C LEU A 587 -25.86 11.46 18.26
N PRO A 588 -26.47 11.58 17.07
CA PRO A 588 -27.87 11.19 16.86
C PRO A 588 -27.99 9.65 16.97
N SER A 589 -29.03 9.19 17.66
CA SER A 589 -29.25 7.76 17.95
C SER A 589 -29.32 6.88 16.70
N GLU A 590 -29.87 7.38 15.61
CA GLU A 590 -29.95 6.68 14.33
C GLU A 590 -28.60 6.49 13.63
N ALA A 591 -27.56 7.19 14.07
CA ALA A 591 -26.25 7.13 13.47
C ALA A 591 -25.34 6.05 14.06
N ILE A 592 -25.57 5.67 15.31
CA ILE A 592 -24.65 4.84 16.10
C ILE A 592 -24.74 3.34 15.74
N SER A 593 -25.84 2.89 15.15
CA SER A 593 -26.13 1.46 14.99
C SER A 593 -25.75 0.85 13.63
N LYS A 594 -25.13 1.60 12.71
CA LYS A 594 -24.85 1.11 11.36
C LYS A 594 -23.35 1.00 11.10
N SER A 595 -22.90 -0.18 10.69
CA SER A 595 -21.60 -0.38 10.06
C SER A 595 -21.46 0.56 8.85
N ASN A 596 -20.25 1.00 8.53
CA ASN A 596 -19.88 1.90 7.43
C ASN A 596 -20.20 3.40 7.58
N ARG A 597 -20.65 3.89 8.74
CA ARG A 597 -20.81 5.33 8.97
C ARG A 597 -19.58 5.95 9.57
N LEU A 598 -19.12 7.03 8.94
CA LEU A 598 -17.98 7.82 9.37
C LEU A 598 -18.43 9.14 9.98
N LEU A 599 -17.94 9.46 11.18
CA LEU A 599 -17.94 10.82 11.69
C LEU A 599 -16.82 11.57 10.97
N SER A 600 -17.17 12.66 10.30
CA SER A 600 -16.26 13.50 9.53
C SER A 600 -16.19 14.87 10.16
N ILE A 601 -15.00 15.29 10.58
CA ILE A 601 -14.72 16.53 11.32
C ILE A 601 -13.78 17.39 10.48
N GLU A 602 -14.28 18.48 9.92
CA GLU A 602 -13.45 19.53 9.32
C GLU A 602 -13.13 20.56 10.40
N TYR A 603 -11.84 20.77 10.67
CA TYR A 603 -11.40 21.70 11.71
C TYR A 603 -10.19 22.51 11.27
N GLN A 604 -10.06 23.70 11.85
CA GLN A 604 -8.85 24.53 11.89
C GLN A 604 -8.13 24.24 13.19
N GLY A 605 -6.82 24.08 13.16
CA GLY A 605 -6.04 23.80 14.35
C GLY A 605 -4.70 23.13 14.00
N ASP A 606 -3.94 22.80 15.02
CA ASP A 606 -2.67 22.05 14.87
C ASP A 606 -2.93 20.55 14.92
N CYS A 607 -3.41 20.08 16.06
CA CYS A 607 -3.72 18.67 16.31
C CYS A 607 -5.08 18.53 16.97
N ALA A 608 -5.78 17.44 16.68
CA ALA A 608 -7.04 17.11 17.31
C ALA A 608 -7.00 15.70 17.92
N ARG A 609 -7.67 15.54 19.06
CA ARG A 609 -7.88 14.26 19.74
C ARG A 609 -9.37 14.05 20.03
N LEU A 610 -9.87 12.86 19.76
CA LEU A 610 -11.25 12.45 19.99
C LEU A 610 -11.31 11.45 21.15
N TYR A 611 -12.20 11.72 22.10
CA TYR A 611 -12.38 10.91 23.30
C TYR A 611 -13.82 10.39 23.39
N ALA A 612 -13.95 9.14 23.82
CA ALA A 612 -15.21 8.54 24.23
C ALA A 612 -15.07 8.04 25.68
N ASN A 613 -15.99 8.43 26.57
CA ASN A 613 -15.96 8.05 27.98
C ASN A 613 -14.60 8.34 28.67
N GLY A 614 -13.97 9.47 28.33
CA GLY A 614 -12.66 9.89 28.87
C GLY A 614 -11.45 9.15 28.28
N LYS A 615 -11.64 8.21 27.35
CA LYS A 615 -10.58 7.45 26.70
C LYS A 615 -10.28 7.99 25.31
N LEU A 616 -9.00 8.18 24.96
CA LEU A 616 -8.56 8.56 23.63
C LEU A 616 -8.90 7.44 22.64
N ILE A 617 -9.72 7.74 21.62
CA ILE A 617 -10.14 6.77 20.60
C ILE A 617 -9.54 7.07 19.23
N ALA A 618 -9.23 8.33 18.92
CA ALA A 618 -8.58 8.73 17.66
C ALA A 618 -7.85 10.06 17.84
N ASP A 619 -6.89 10.32 16.96
CA ASP A 619 -6.16 11.59 16.89
C ASP A 619 -5.78 11.91 15.45
N GLN A 620 -5.44 13.16 15.16
CA GLN A 620 -4.97 13.59 13.85
C GLN A 620 -4.07 14.83 14.00
N PHE A 621 -2.98 14.85 13.26
CA PHE A 621 -2.26 16.08 12.90
C PHE A 621 -2.94 16.67 11.66
N GLN A 622 -3.41 17.92 11.74
CA GLN A 622 -4.13 18.57 10.63
C GLN A 622 -3.23 18.70 9.40
N TYR A 623 -3.72 18.25 8.23
CA TYR A 623 -2.99 18.24 6.96
C TYR A 623 -3.89 18.50 5.72
N GLY A 624 -5.12 18.96 5.92
CA GLY A 624 -6.04 19.33 4.85
C GLY A 624 -7.13 18.31 4.53
N ARG A 625 -7.11 17.13 5.16
CA ARG A 625 -8.23 16.18 5.07
C ARG A 625 -9.08 16.22 6.34
N PRO A 626 -10.39 15.91 6.23
CA PRO A 626 -11.23 15.76 7.42
C PRO A 626 -10.66 14.71 8.37
N PHE A 627 -10.86 14.93 9.67
CA PHE A 627 -10.59 13.93 10.70
C PHE A 627 -11.76 12.95 10.74
N LEU A 628 -11.51 11.69 10.42
CA LEU A 628 -12.51 10.64 10.31
C LEU A 628 -12.52 9.74 11.53
N TYR A 629 -13.71 9.21 11.88
CA TYR A 629 -13.83 8.14 12.86
C TYR A 629 -14.97 7.17 12.49
N GLY A 630 -14.70 5.87 12.48
CA GLY A 630 -15.68 4.82 12.22
C GLY A 630 -16.61 4.59 13.40
N LEU A 631 -17.88 5.00 13.28
CA LEU A 631 -18.85 4.96 14.39
C LEU A 631 -19.14 3.54 14.89
N TRP A 632 -18.93 2.52 14.08
CA TRP A 632 -19.09 1.10 14.49
C TRP A 632 -18.00 0.64 15.47
N ARG A 633 -16.93 1.41 15.64
CA ARG A 633 -15.86 1.12 16.62
C ARG A 633 -16.09 1.79 17.97
N LEU A 634 -17.18 2.55 18.13
CA LEU A 634 -17.51 3.19 19.41
C LEU A 634 -17.86 2.15 20.47
N PRO A 635 -17.44 2.37 21.73
CA PRO A 635 -17.94 1.59 22.85
C PRO A 635 -19.48 1.63 22.91
N GLU A 636 -20.08 0.50 23.27
CA GLU A 636 -21.54 0.38 23.37
C GLU A 636 -22.12 1.45 24.32
N GLY A 637 -23.24 2.06 23.91
CA GLY A 637 -23.91 3.10 24.69
C GLY A 637 -23.28 4.49 24.62
N THR A 638 -22.27 4.71 23.79
CA THR A 638 -21.68 6.04 23.60
C THR A 638 -22.63 6.95 22.81
N THR A 639 -23.08 8.03 23.44
CA THR A 639 -23.94 9.06 22.83
C THR A 639 -23.25 10.42 22.72
N GLU A 640 -22.16 10.59 23.43
CA GLU A 640 -21.41 11.85 23.48
C GLU A 640 -19.91 11.59 23.27
N LEU A 641 -19.26 12.51 22.55
CA LEU A 641 -17.82 12.51 22.35
C LEU A 641 -17.24 13.85 22.79
N GLU A 642 -15.97 13.82 23.18
CA GLU A 642 -15.19 15.01 23.46
C GLU A 642 -14.11 15.19 22.40
N LEU A 643 -14.12 16.31 21.71
CA LEU A 643 -13.10 16.69 20.73
C LEU A 643 -12.22 17.78 21.34
N ARG A 644 -10.92 17.52 21.44
CA ARG A 644 -9.93 18.51 21.87
C ARG A 644 -9.11 18.96 20.68
N ILE A 645 -9.00 20.28 20.49
CA ILE A 645 -8.23 20.89 19.39
C ILE A 645 -7.17 21.82 19.99
N LEU A 646 -5.91 21.58 19.65
CA LEU A 646 -4.82 22.52 19.92
C LEU A 646 -4.78 23.58 18.83
N PRO A 647 -4.65 24.88 19.19
CA PRO A 647 -4.54 25.96 18.22
C PRO A 647 -3.28 25.84 17.36
N LEU A 648 -3.40 26.09 16.06
CA LEU A 648 -2.26 26.27 15.18
C LEU A 648 -1.57 27.60 15.52
N GLN A 649 -0.25 27.57 15.70
CA GLN A 649 0.58 28.77 15.94
C GLN A 649 1.10 29.33 14.63
N ALA A 650 1.12 30.66 14.50
CA ALA A 650 1.53 31.35 13.28
C ALA A 650 2.98 31.06 12.87
N ASP A 651 3.83 30.80 13.85
CA ASP A 651 5.28 30.57 13.70
C ASP A 651 5.68 29.10 13.94
N ALA A 652 4.72 28.17 13.92
CA ALA A 652 4.99 26.75 14.12
C ALA A 652 6.06 26.27 13.10
N PRO A 653 7.17 25.69 13.55
CA PRO A 653 8.25 25.25 12.64
C PRO A 653 7.93 23.87 12.04
N ILE A 654 6.78 23.79 11.36
CA ILE A 654 6.24 22.58 10.74
C ILE A 654 5.92 22.83 9.26
N TYR A 655 5.99 21.78 8.45
CA TYR A 655 5.47 21.81 7.09
C TYR A 655 3.98 21.43 7.08
N LEU A 656 3.18 22.32 6.51
CA LEU A 656 1.78 22.07 6.16
C LEU A 656 1.60 22.16 4.64
N PRO A 657 0.88 21.22 4.03
CA PRO A 657 0.60 21.26 2.59
C PRO A 657 -0.29 22.44 2.22
N ARG A 658 -0.45 22.70 0.93
CA ARG A 658 -1.30 23.79 0.44
C ARG A 658 -2.79 23.56 0.69
N GLU A 659 -3.20 22.31 0.91
CA GLU A 659 -4.58 21.88 1.20
C GLU A 659 -4.99 22.16 2.65
N ALA A 660 -4.01 22.31 3.55
CA ALA A 660 -4.28 22.59 4.96
C ALA A 660 -4.69 24.03 5.19
N ASP A 661 -5.63 24.26 6.10
CA ASP A 661 -5.90 25.60 6.62
C ASP A 661 -4.73 26.05 7.51
N LYS A 662 -4.00 27.07 7.08
CA LYS A 662 -2.82 27.60 7.76
C LYS A 662 -3.15 28.80 8.66
N THR A 663 -4.42 29.11 8.83
CA THR A 663 -4.86 30.21 9.70
C THR A 663 -4.57 29.87 11.16
N PRO A 664 -3.88 30.73 11.92
CA PRO A 664 -3.65 30.51 13.35
C PRO A 664 -4.96 30.42 14.15
N GLY A 665 -4.93 29.63 15.21
CA GLY A 665 -6.08 29.43 16.08
C GLY A 665 -6.69 28.03 15.96
N GLU A 666 -7.94 27.90 16.45
CA GLU A 666 -8.70 26.66 16.41
C GLU A 666 -10.20 26.91 16.27
N LYS A 667 -10.87 26.07 15.52
CA LYS A 667 -12.35 25.97 15.46
C LYS A 667 -12.80 24.69 14.77
N VAL A 668 -13.98 24.20 15.08
CA VAL A 668 -14.71 23.25 14.25
C VAL A 668 -15.34 24.01 13.07
N ILE A 669 -15.08 23.59 11.85
CA ILE A 669 -15.62 24.19 10.63
C ILE A 669 -16.91 23.49 10.24
N LYS A 670 -16.89 22.14 10.23
CA LYS A 670 -18.04 21.32 9.86
C LYS A 670 -17.96 19.96 10.54
N LEU A 671 -19.11 19.46 10.95
CA LEU A 671 -19.23 18.15 11.58
C LEU A 671 -20.44 17.44 11.00
N LYS A 672 -20.22 16.25 10.46
CA LYS A 672 -21.26 15.44 9.83
C LYS A 672 -20.99 13.95 9.99
N ILE A 673 -22.02 13.15 9.81
CA ILE A 673 -21.90 11.71 9.61
C ILE A 673 -22.18 11.42 8.14
N GLU A 674 -21.30 10.62 7.54
CA GLU A 674 -21.38 10.19 6.15
C GLU A 674 -21.27 8.67 6.04
N GLY A 675 -21.88 8.08 4.99
CA GLY A 675 -21.83 6.64 4.74
C GLY A 675 -22.70 6.20 3.60
#